data_93c3b72a36a54060db723b9aa9288314
#
_entry.id   93c3b72a36a54060db723b9aa9288314
#
_cell.length_a   1.000
_cell.length_b   1.000
_cell.length_c   1.000
_cell.angle_alpha   90.00
_cell.angle_beta   90.00
_cell.angle_gamma   90.00
#
_symmetry.space_group_name_H-M   'P 1'
#
loop_
_entity.id
_entity.type
_entity.pdbx_description
1 polymer ?
#
loop_
_entity_poly.entity_id
_entity_poly.type
_entity_poly.pdbx_seq_one_letter_code
_entity_poly.pdbx_strand_id
1 'polypeptide(L)'
;MKNISFSIISFFIIAFFVTACVPPEYNRDKFEGTSIDFSDKQVQDIYNLLERQSADTLMKYLSSPNPTLRYVAATAFGSLKEKKALDSLAILLKDEFVDVRIAAAYAMGQIGEVRAENILLAAFEKHDTIGTFAKFNATIMEAVGKCGTNARLHDLCSISTFKMTDTLLLEGQAYGIYRYGLRDSYNVESIQKMKYFVENQGFPPSVRLIGASYLSKIKAKYDTTVTTSLSSITLSERNPEIRMALVKTLGKAENPLSILPTLLSLFRKETDYRVKINILNAVNEMPYNSIQPLLFSALRDRNIHVANTAADLFVKNGTEQDAQSYKMASSDETLQPSTKRLMMGAALKWLRFYPRTRDSLNNAMKELYVKTANPYEKAVLLRGLANFGWNHEMLRAEALKTENAPVVRTAATEALAKIICSPDFYRMFQGYSMGVKNQLKAALFDIINSGDAGAATVAAETIIKPEAELNRLRMKEQIPELYQVLQRLKMPAQLEAYDAIYKAIVKISDSTTIKKKKFTTPRSIDWITLTSMTDFSNALIKTSKGDIKLRLLRQNAPISVANFVNLAKSGFFNGKTFHRVVPNFVVQTGCPRGDGYGSLDYTISSELTPMHYNTEGYVGMASAGNHTECSQWFITQSPTLHLDPNYTIFAKVLEGMDVVDKLEVGDIVENVTIN
;
A
#
# COMPACT_ATOMS: atom_id res chain seq x y z
N MET A 1 58.82 -43.99 -77.56
CA MET A 1 60.14 -43.82 -76.93
C MET A 1 60.01 -43.37 -75.53
N LYS A 2 60.59 -44.07 -74.63
CA LYS A 2 60.86 -43.82 -73.20
C LYS A 2 59.68 -43.74 -72.19
N ASN A 3 59.57 -44.87 -71.52
CA ASN A 3 58.92 -45.12 -70.27
C ASN A 3 59.54 -44.30 -69.14
N ILE A 4 58.71 -43.80 -68.24
CA ILE A 4 59.08 -43.45 -66.86
C ILE A 4 58.02 -44.03 -65.95
N SER A 5 58.42 -45.00 -65.12
CA SER A 5 57.62 -45.59 -64.03
C SER A 5 57.49 -44.67 -62.89
N PHE A 6 56.28 -44.61 -62.31
CA PHE A 6 56.00 -43.90 -61.05
C PHE A 6 55.80 -44.94 -59.94
N SER A 7 56.63 -44.86 -58.92
CA SER A 7 56.50 -45.61 -57.67
C SER A 7 55.44 -44.99 -56.79
N ILE A 8 54.51 -45.82 -56.34
CA ILE A 8 53.45 -45.42 -55.38
C ILE A 8 54.08 -45.56 -53.99
N ILE A 9 54.20 -44.40 -53.29
CA ILE A 9 54.45 -44.33 -51.82
C ILE A 9 53.12 -44.18 -51.12
N SER A 10 52.68 -45.25 -50.42
CA SER A 10 51.52 -45.22 -49.56
C SER A 10 51.84 -44.44 -48.28
N PHE A 11 51.20 -43.30 -48.11
CA PHE A 11 51.16 -42.56 -46.83
C PHE A 11 49.94 -43.01 -46.06
N PHE A 12 50.12 -43.71 -44.95
CA PHE A 12 49.07 -43.90 -43.92
C PHE A 12 48.86 -42.61 -43.14
N ILE A 13 47.73 -41.92 -43.37
CA ILE A 13 47.30 -40.85 -42.54
C ILE A 13 46.42 -41.45 -41.42
N ILE A 14 46.95 -41.48 -40.19
CA ILE A 14 46.20 -41.79 -38.99
C ILE A 14 45.38 -40.52 -38.67
N ALA A 15 44.10 -40.53 -38.99
CA ALA A 15 43.14 -39.49 -38.54
C ALA A 15 42.86 -39.69 -37.06
N PHE A 16 43.43 -38.85 -36.18
CA PHE A 16 43.02 -38.69 -34.83
C PHE A 16 41.66 -37.95 -34.81
N PHE A 17 40.57 -38.67 -34.59
CA PHE A 17 39.31 -38.04 -34.24
C PHE A 17 39.43 -37.45 -32.81
N VAL A 18 39.79 -36.19 -32.72
CA VAL A 18 39.54 -35.39 -31.54
C VAL A 18 38.03 -35.08 -31.53
N THR A 19 37.27 -35.87 -30.80
CA THR A 19 35.89 -35.47 -30.43
C THR A 19 36.00 -34.30 -29.45
N ALA A 20 36.21 -33.10 -30.00
CA ALA A 20 35.90 -31.88 -29.26
C ALA A 20 34.40 -31.93 -28.96
N CYS A 21 34.03 -32.00 -27.68
CA CYS A 21 32.72 -31.61 -27.26
C CYS A 21 32.54 -30.13 -27.62
N VAL A 22 32.07 -29.85 -28.83
CA VAL A 22 31.52 -28.54 -29.18
C VAL A 22 30.24 -28.45 -28.38
N PRO A 23 30.10 -27.48 -27.50
CA PRO A 23 28.79 -27.23 -26.90
C PRO A 23 27.78 -27.08 -28.02
N PRO A 24 26.55 -27.59 -27.91
CA PRO A 24 25.55 -27.45 -28.96
C PRO A 24 25.51 -26.00 -29.38
N GLU A 25 25.69 -25.71 -30.67
CA GLU A 25 25.55 -24.37 -31.23
C GLU A 25 24.19 -23.82 -30.78
N TYR A 26 24.26 -22.79 -29.98
CA TYR A 26 23.09 -22.09 -29.46
C TYR A 26 22.47 -21.39 -30.68
N ASN A 27 21.35 -21.92 -31.13
CA ASN A 27 20.65 -21.39 -32.31
C ASN A 27 20.00 -20.07 -31.86
N ARG A 28 20.72 -18.94 -32.07
CA ARG A 28 20.30 -17.58 -31.70
C ARG A 28 18.99 -17.17 -32.37
N ASP A 29 18.61 -17.78 -33.48
CA ASP A 29 17.41 -17.47 -34.26
C ASP A 29 16.12 -18.02 -33.63
N LYS A 30 16.18 -18.71 -32.48
CA LYS A 30 15.01 -19.33 -31.84
C LYS A 30 14.25 -18.43 -30.88
N PHE A 31 14.80 -17.31 -30.43
CA PHE A 31 14.19 -16.48 -29.38
C PHE A 31 14.06 -15.03 -29.85
N GLU A 32 12.82 -14.62 -30.19
CA GLU A 32 12.50 -13.23 -30.59
C GLU A 32 12.26 -12.30 -29.41
N GLY A 33 12.60 -12.68 -28.16
CA GLY A 33 12.41 -11.88 -26.95
C GLY A 33 12.08 -12.71 -25.71
N THR A 34 11.50 -12.05 -24.70
CA THR A 34 11.18 -12.61 -23.38
C THR A 34 9.68 -12.83 -23.18
N SER A 35 8.96 -13.28 -24.22
CA SER A 35 7.53 -13.55 -24.14
C SER A 35 7.24 -14.76 -23.24
N ILE A 36 6.36 -14.57 -22.23
CA ILE A 36 6.00 -15.63 -21.29
C ILE A 36 4.88 -16.49 -21.88
N ASP A 37 5.17 -17.76 -22.13
CA ASP A 37 4.18 -18.79 -22.44
C ASP A 37 3.86 -19.62 -21.19
N PHE A 38 2.66 -19.46 -20.66
CA PHE A 38 2.19 -20.20 -19.47
C PHE A 38 1.91 -21.68 -19.73
N SER A 39 1.99 -22.17 -20.98
CA SER A 39 1.96 -23.61 -21.30
C SER A 39 3.34 -24.27 -21.14
N ASP A 40 4.42 -23.50 -21.16
CA ASP A 40 5.79 -23.98 -20.95
C ASP A 40 5.96 -24.46 -19.50
N LYS A 41 6.30 -25.75 -19.36
CA LYS A 41 6.51 -26.41 -18.07
C LYS A 41 7.63 -25.78 -17.25
N GLN A 42 8.69 -25.28 -17.89
CA GLN A 42 9.79 -24.63 -17.18
C GLN A 42 9.38 -23.25 -16.63
N VAL A 43 8.54 -22.50 -17.36
CA VAL A 43 7.92 -21.28 -16.86
C VAL A 43 7.04 -21.58 -15.65
N GLN A 44 6.16 -22.61 -15.75
CA GLN A 44 5.34 -23.05 -14.64
C GLN A 44 6.17 -23.44 -13.42
N ASP A 45 7.30 -24.10 -13.64
CA ASP A 45 8.20 -24.54 -12.58
C ASP A 45 8.81 -23.34 -11.82
N ILE A 46 9.23 -22.29 -12.52
CA ILE A 46 9.76 -21.06 -11.90
C ILE A 46 8.72 -20.44 -10.97
N TYR A 47 7.46 -20.28 -11.41
CA TYR A 47 6.40 -19.72 -10.56
C TYR A 47 6.02 -20.66 -9.41
N ASN A 48 6.03 -21.99 -9.60
CA ASN A 48 5.86 -22.95 -8.53
C ASN A 48 6.98 -22.88 -7.48
N LEU A 49 8.22 -22.61 -7.91
CA LEU A 49 9.36 -22.40 -7.02
C LEU A 49 9.27 -21.08 -6.28
N LEU A 50 8.78 -20.01 -6.93
CA LEU A 50 8.46 -18.73 -6.27
C LEU A 50 7.42 -18.96 -5.18
N GLU A 51 6.33 -19.67 -5.49
CA GLU A 51 5.25 -19.95 -4.55
C GLU A 51 5.74 -20.75 -3.32
N ARG A 52 6.66 -21.69 -3.54
CA ARG A 52 7.33 -22.45 -2.47
C ARG A 52 8.48 -21.71 -1.80
N GLN A 53 8.82 -20.51 -2.26
CA GLN A 53 9.98 -19.72 -1.82
C GLN A 53 11.31 -20.50 -1.90
N SER A 54 11.46 -21.36 -2.91
CA SER A 54 12.61 -22.26 -3.10
C SER A 54 13.73 -21.57 -3.87
N ALA A 55 14.39 -20.61 -3.27
CA ALA A 55 15.39 -19.76 -3.91
C ALA A 55 16.60 -20.54 -4.48
N ASP A 56 17.09 -21.58 -3.79
CA ASP A 56 18.26 -22.36 -4.24
C ASP A 56 18.01 -23.09 -5.57
N THR A 57 16.81 -23.66 -5.74
CA THR A 57 16.43 -24.31 -6.98
C THR A 57 16.17 -23.28 -8.08
N LEU A 58 15.53 -22.15 -7.72
CA LEU A 58 15.22 -21.06 -8.63
C LEU A 58 16.48 -20.43 -9.24
N MET A 59 17.59 -20.35 -8.49
CA MET A 59 18.87 -19.81 -9.00
C MET A 59 19.39 -20.50 -10.26
N LYS A 60 19.08 -21.77 -10.48
CA LYS A 60 19.51 -22.51 -11.67
C LYS A 60 18.96 -21.91 -12.96
N TYR A 61 17.78 -21.28 -12.90
CA TYR A 61 17.16 -20.66 -14.07
C TYR A 61 17.79 -19.33 -14.46
N LEU A 62 18.57 -18.69 -13.57
CA LEU A 62 19.33 -17.48 -13.92
C LEU A 62 20.44 -17.74 -14.96
N SER A 63 20.90 -18.99 -15.10
CA SER A 63 21.88 -19.41 -16.11
C SER A 63 21.26 -20.22 -17.25
N SER A 64 19.93 -20.23 -17.37
CA SER A 64 19.24 -20.94 -18.44
C SER A 64 19.67 -20.43 -19.83
N PRO A 65 19.83 -21.31 -20.81
CA PRO A 65 20.02 -20.89 -22.20
C PRO A 65 18.79 -20.09 -22.73
N ASN A 66 17.59 -20.34 -22.25
CA ASN A 66 16.37 -19.64 -22.67
C ASN A 66 16.25 -18.27 -21.96
N PRO A 67 16.24 -17.12 -22.70
CA PRO A 67 16.16 -15.79 -22.12
C PRO A 67 14.84 -15.53 -21.36
N THR A 68 13.73 -16.14 -21.79
CA THR A 68 12.46 -16.05 -21.07
C THR A 68 12.58 -16.62 -19.65
N LEU A 69 13.25 -17.76 -19.49
CA LEU A 69 13.45 -18.37 -18.17
C LEU A 69 14.37 -17.53 -17.30
N ARG A 70 15.43 -16.93 -17.87
CA ARG A 70 16.30 -15.99 -17.14
C ARG A 70 15.52 -14.75 -16.70
N TYR A 71 14.68 -14.21 -17.58
CA TYR A 71 13.82 -13.05 -17.30
C TYR A 71 12.84 -13.33 -16.15
N VAL A 72 12.07 -14.43 -16.25
CA VAL A 72 11.08 -14.81 -15.24
C VAL A 72 11.75 -15.10 -13.89
N ALA A 73 12.89 -15.83 -13.91
CA ALA A 73 13.64 -16.12 -12.69
C ALA A 73 14.21 -14.84 -12.04
N ALA A 74 14.79 -13.92 -12.82
CA ALA A 74 15.28 -12.64 -12.30
C ALA A 74 14.15 -11.81 -11.67
N THR A 75 12.98 -11.75 -12.34
CA THR A 75 11.79 -11.08 -11.79
C THR A 75 11.31 -11.72 -10.48
N ALA A 76 11.29 -13.05 -10.40
CA ALA A 76 10.94 -13.78 -9.19
C ALA A 76 11.88 -13.46 -8.01
N PHE A 77 13.18 -13.27 -8.27
CA PHE A 77 14.11 -12.81 -7.21
C PHE A 77 13.84 -11.39 -6.72
N GLY A 78 13.24 -10.52 -7.54
CA GLY A 78 12.73 -9.23 -7.09
C GLY A 78 11.65 -9.36 -6.00
N SER A 79 10.86 -10.42 -6.06
CA SER A 79 9.83 -10.74 -5.07
C SER A 79 10.40 -11.46 -3.84
N LEU A 80 11.28 -12.44 -4.04
CA LEU A 80 11.91 -13.21 -2.95
C LEU A 80 12.89 -12.39 -2.12
N LYS A 81 13.56 -11.40 -2.72
CA LYS A 81 14.55 -10.51 -2.07
C LYS A 81 15.72 -11.28 -1.43
N GLU A 82 16.15 -12.40 -2.02
CA GLU A 82 17.20 -13.27 -1.52
C GLU A 82 18.60 -12.74 -1.84
N LYS A 83 19.36 -12.39 -0.82
CA LYS A 83 20.72 -11.79 -0.95
C LYS A 83 21.73 -12.65 -1.71
N LYS A 84 21.63 -13.99 -1.59
CA LYS A 84 22.53 -14.93 -2.26
C LYS A 84 22.42 -14.93 -3.78
N ALA A 85 21.33 -14.37 -4.35
CA ALA A 85 21.16 -14.26 -5.79
C ALA A 85 21.96 -13.12 -6.44
N LEU A 86 22.53 -12.19 -5.65
CA LEU A 86 23.17 -10.97 -6.17
C LEU A 86 24.26 -11.24 -7.20
N ASP A 87 25.13 -12.22 -6.99
CA ASP A 87 26.24 -12.49 -7.91
C ASP A 87 25.74 -13.06 -9.25
N SER A 88 24.72 -13.92 -9.20
CA SER A 88 24.09 -14.45 -10.42
C SER A 88 23.30 -13.36 -11.17
N LEU A 89 22.60 -12.48 -10.45
CA LEU A 89 21.92 -11.34 -11.05
C LEU A 89 22.90 -10.32 -11.66
N ALA A 90 24.07 -10.14 -11.05
CA ALA A 90 25.13 -9.28 -11.59
C ALA A 90 25.61 -9.73 -12.98
N ILE A 91 25.68 -11.03 -13.25
CA ILE A 91 26.00 -11.57 -14.57
C ILE A 91 24.93 -11.16 -15.59
N LEU A 92 23.66 -11.22 -15.20
CA LEU A 92 22.52 -10.88 -16.08
C LEU A 92 22.41 -9.38 -16.41
N LEU A 93 23.12 -8.49 -15.72
CA LEU A 93 23.20 -7.08 -16.13
C LEU A 93 23.88 -6.88 -17.49
N LYS A 94 24.59 -7.89 -17.99
CA LYS A 94 25.23 -7.91 -19.31
C LYS A 94 24.57 -8.89 -20.27
N ASP A 95 23.37 -9.36 -19.97
CA ASP A 95 22.63 -10.28 -20.83
C ASP A 95 22.45 -9.70 -22.25
N GLU A 96 22.38 -10.53 -23.25
CA GLU A 96 22.10 -10.11 -24.63
C GLU A 96 20.71 -9.49 -24.78
N PHE A 97 19.72 -9.92 -23.98
CA PHE A 97 18.35 -9.41 -23.97
C PHE A 97 18.16 -8.31 -22.93
N VAL A 98 17.77 -7.13 -23.40
CA VAL A 98 17.59 -5.93 -22.54
C VAL A 98 16.56 -6.16 -21.44
N ASP A 99 15.48 -6.90 -21.69
CA ASP A 99 14.48 -7.21 -20.68
C ASP A 99 15.04 -8.02 -19.50
N VAL A 100 15.98 -8.95 -19.79
CA VAL A 100 16.70 -9.70 -18.75
C VAL A 100 17.57 -8.76 -17.91
N ARG A 101 18.28 -7.81 -18.55
CA ARG A 101 19.07 -6.79 -17.84
C ARG A 101 18.18 -5.95 -16.93
N ILE A 102 17.01 -5.51 -17.40
CA ILE A 102 16.03 -4.73 -16.63
C ILE A 102 15.55 -5.53 -15.43
N ALA A 103 15.15 -6.80 -15.62
CA ALA A 103 14.70 -7.67 -14.53
C ALA A 103 15.78 -7.88 -13.47
N ALA A 104 17.03 -8.08 -13.89
CA ALA A 104 18.17 -8.25 -12.99
C ALA A 104 18.46 -6.98 -12.18
N ALA A 105 18.52 -5.81 -12.84
CA ALA A 105 18.71 -4.52 -12.17
C ALA A 105 17.58 -4.24 -11.17
N TYR A 106 16.32 -4.48 -11.57
CA TYR A 106 15.15 -4.33 -10.69
C TYR A 106 15.26 -5.25 -9.47
N ALA A 107 15.57 -6.54 -9.67
CA ALA A 107 15.70 -7.50 -8.58
C ALA A 107 16.80 -7.12 -7.59
N MET A 108 17.96 -6.65 -8.08
CA MET A 108 19.04 -6.16 -7.22
C MET A 108 18.62 -4.97 -6.38
N GLY A 109 17.87 -4.03 -6.95
CA GLY A 109 17.26 -2.92 -6.22
C GLY A 109 16.27 -3.39 -5.15
N GLN A 110 15.42 -4.38 -5.45
CA GLN A 110 14.45 -4.94 -4.50
C GLN A 110 15.10 -5.72 -3.35
N ILE A 111 16.24 -6.39 -3.60
CA ILE A 111 17.05 -7.04 -2.57
C ILE A 111 17.59 -5.98 -1.58
N GLY A 112 17.94 -4.79 -2.06
CA GLY A 112 18.27 -3.65 -1.21
C GLY A 112 19.65 -3.70 -0.53
N GLU A 113 20.56 -4.58 -0.99
CA GLU A 113 21.91 -4.69 -0.44
C GLU A 113 22.83 -3.59 -1.00
N VAL A 114 23.53 -2.88 -0.12
CA VAL A 114 24.47 -1.80 -0.51
C VAL A 114 25.56 -2.30 -1.46
N ARG A 115 25.97 -3.56 -1.36
CA ARG A 115 26.93 -4.19 -2.28
C ARG A 115 26.50 -4.09 -3.75
N ALA A 116 25.20 -4.04 -4.04
CA ALA A 116 24.67 -3.90 -5.38
C ALA A 116 24.97 -2.54 -6.03
N GLU A 117 25.20 -1.47 -5.25
CA GLU A 117 25.43 -0.12 -5.75
C GLU A 117 26.48 -0.03 -6.84
N ASN A 118 27.72 -0.46 -6.54
CA ASN A 118 28.81 -0.37 -7.49
C ASN A 118 28.63 -1.29 -8.70
N ILE A 119 27.99 -2.43 -8.52
CA ILE A 119 27.68 -3.38 -9.60
C ILE A 119 26.69 -2.75 -10.58
N LEU A 120 25.62 -2.14 -10.06
CA LEU A 120 24.61 -1.45 -10.86
C LEU A 120 25.21 -0.25 -11.62
N LEU A 121 26.00 0.57 -10.93
CA LEU A 121 26.66 1.74 -11.56
C LEU A 121 27.66 1.34 -12.66
N ALA A 122 28.37 0.22 -12.50
CA ALA A 122 29.29 -0.29 -13.51
C ALA A 122 28.54 -0.84 -14.75
N ALA A 123 27.28 -1.23 -14.61
CA ALA A 123 26.45 -1.72 -15.70
C ALA A 123 25.72 -0.60 -16.47
N PHE A 124 25.76 0.64 -15.99
CA PHE A 124 25.10 1.77 -16.65
C PHE A 124 25.71 2.04 -18.03
N GLU A 125 24.88 2.03 -19.07
CA GLU A 125 25.29 2.21 -20.47
C GLU A 125 25.47 3.71 -20.79
N LYS A 126 26.69 4.21 -20.58
CA LYS A 126 27.04 5.65 -20.69
C LYS A 126 27.03 6.17 -22.12
N HIS A 127 27.19 5.30 -23.11
CA HIS A 127 27.35 5.65 -24.52
C HIS A 127 26.09 5.34 -25.35
N ASP A 128 24.93 5.19 -24.69
CA ASP A 128 23.65 4.96 -25.37
C ASP A 128 23.13 6.26 -25.99
N THR A 129 23.58 6.56 -27.20
CA THR A 129 23.23 7.78 -27.93
C THR A 129 21.87 7.70 -28.63
N ILE A 130 21.33 6.48 -28.83
CA ILE A 130 20.08 6.24 -29.55
C ILE A 130 18.93 5.79 -28.64
N GLY A 131 19.20 5.61 -27.34
CA GLY A 131 18.16 5.31 -26.34
C GLY A 131 17.76 3.83 -26.24
N THR A 132 18.52 2.91 -26.82
CA THR A 132 18.26 1.45 -26.76
C THR A 132 18.23 0.95 -25.32
N PHE A 133 19.08 1.50 -24.46
CA PHE A 133 19.20 1.12 -23.04
C PHE A 133 18.56 2.13 -22.10
N ALA A 134 17.75 3.10 -22.60
CA ALA A 134 17.17 4.14 -21.75
C ALA A 134 16.35 3.56 -20.60
N LYS A 135 15.53 2.53 -20.86
CA LYS A 135 14.74 1.85 -19.81
C LYS A 135 15.62 1.08 -18.82
N PHE A 136 16.68 0.44 -19.30
CA PHE A 136 17.65 -0.25 -18.44
C PHE A 136 18.39 0.75 -17.53
N ASN A 137 18.90 1.84 -18.10
CA ASN A 137 19.56 2.91 -17.37
C ASN A 137 18.63 3.57 -16.32
N ALA A 138 17.36 3.79 -16.67
CA ALA A 138 16.34 4.27 -15.76
C ALA A 138 16.13 3.31 -14.57
N THR A 139 16.05 2.00 -14.87
CA THR A 139 15.92 0.96 -13.84
C THR A 139 17.15 0.90 -12.93
N ILE A 140 18.36 1.09 -13.46
CA ILE A 140 19.59 1.19 -12.65
C ILE A 140 19.51 2.36 -11.68
N MET A 141 19.12 3.56 -12.16
CA MET A 141 19.01 4.75 -11.29
C MET A 141 17.98 4.52 -10.18
N GLU A 142 16.83 3.93 -10.48
CA GLU A 142 15.84 3.59 -9.46
C GLU A 142 16.34 2.51 -8.50
N ALA A 143 17.04 1.47 -8.99
CA ALA A 143 17.62 0.41 -8.16
C ALA A 143 18.67 0.96 -7.20
N VAL A 144 19.54 1.85 -7.66
CA VAL A 144 20.50 2.59 -6.80
C VAL A 144 19.75 3.40 -5.74
N GLY A 145 18.62 4.01 -6.08
CA GLY A 145 17.76 4.71 -5.11
C GLY A 145 17.25 3.79 -3.99
N LYS A 146 17.03 2.49 -4.29
CA LYS A 146 16.57 1.50 -3.31
C LYS A 146 17.71 0.95 -2.42
N CYS A 147 18.92 0.78 -2.93
CA CYS A 147 20.02 0.10 -2.22
C CYS A 147 21.24 0.98 -1.94
N GLY A 148 21.40 2.12 -2.62
CA GLY A 148 22.63 2.90 -2.60
C GLY A 148 22.87 3.71 -1.32
N THR A 149 24.10 4.17 -1.16
CA THR A 149 24.54 5.05 -0.08
C THR A 149 24.15 6.51 -0.32
N ASN A 150 24.22 7.36 0.69
CA ASN A 150 23.90 8.80 0.57
C ASN A 150 24.80 9.54 -0.43
N ALA A 151 26.04 9.06 -0.66
CA ALA A 151 26.91 9.63 -1.67
C ALA A 151 26.29 9.55 -3.08
N ARG A 152 25.58 8.46 -3.38
CA ARG A 152 24.91 8.28 -4.68
C ARG A 152 23.67 9.14 -4.85
N LEU A 153 23.04 9.57 -3.76
CA LEU A 153 21.98 10.58 -3.82
C LEU A 153 22.52 11.90 -4.41
N HIS A 154 23.72 12.33 -3.97
CA HIS A 154 24.39 13.49 -4.55
C HIS A 154 24.64 13.31 -6.06
N ASP A 155 25.19 12.16 -6.46
CA ASP A 155 25.46 11.85 -7.88
C ASP A 155 24.15 11.93 -8.72
N LEU A 156 23.05 11.33 -8.24
CA LEU A 156 21.76 11.40 -8.92
C LEU A 156 21.21 12.83 -9.03
N CYS A 157 21.38 13.65 -8.00
CA CYS A 157 20.93 15.04 -8.01
C CYS A 157 21.75 15.91 -8.99
N SER A 158 23.03 15.62 -9.16
CA SER A 158 23.95 16.39 -10.01
C SER A 158 23.79 16.13 -11.51
N ILE A 159 23.12 15.03 -11.92
CA ILE A 159 22.88 14.75 -13.35
C ILE A 159 22.05 15.88 -13.96
N SER A 160 22.61 16.53 -14.98
CA SER A 160 21.99 17.65 -15.71
C SER A 160 22.07 17.50 -17.24
N THR A 161 22.56 16.35 -17.71
CA THR A 161 22.81 16.11 -19.14
C THR A 161 21.58 15.60 -19.90
N PHE A 162 20.55 15.10 -19.20
CA PHE A 162 19.34 14.63 -19.83
C PHE A 162 18.50 15.80 -20.38
N LYS A 163 18.03 15.63 -21.61
CA LYS A 163 17.11 16.58 -22.25
C LYS A 163 15.70 16.38 -21.72
N MET A 164 14.85 17.40 -21.86
CA MET A 164 13.42 17.28 -21.47
C MET A 164 12.66 16.20 -22.25
N THR A 165 13.18 15.78 -23.41
CA THR A 165 12.64 14.69 -24.23
C THR A 165 13.06 13.31 -23.76
N ASP A 166 14.07 13.19 -22.89
CA ASP A 166 14.61 11.92 -22.40
C ASP A 166 13.75 11.40 -21.24
N THR A 167 12.45 11.24 -21.47
CA THR A 167 11.43 10.94 -20.44
C THR A 167 11.82 9.78 -19.56
N LEU A 168 12.25 8.64 -20.14
CA LEU A 168 12.60 7.44 -19.35
C LEU A 168 13.79 7.70 -18.40
N LEU A 169 14.82 8.41 -18.87
CA LEU A 169 16.00 8.71 -18.05
C LEU A 169 15.67 9.71 -16.94
N LEU A 170 14.86 10.72 -17.25
CA LEU A 170 14.37 11.68 -16.26
C LEU A 170 13.48 11.02 -15.21
N GLU A 171 12.58 10.10 -15.62
CA GLU A 171 11.79 9.29 -14.69
C GLU A 171 12.69 8.43 -13.81
N GLY A 172 13.68 7.73 -14.39
CA GLY A 172 14.64 6.93 -13.65
C GLY A 172 15.42 7.74 -12.61
N GLN A 173 15.87 8.95 -12.97
CA GLN A 173 16.52 9.89 -12.05
C GLN A 173 15.55 10.31 -10.94
N ALA A 174 14.35 10.71 -11.28
CA ALA A 174 13.35 11.16 -10.32
C ALA A 174 12.92 10.01 -9.38
N TYR A 175 12.67 8.79 -9.91
CA TYR A 175 12.40 7.62 -9.08
C TYR A 175 13.57 7.27 -8.18
N GLY A 176 14.81 7.30 -8.68
CA GLY A 176 16.00 7.07 -7.87
C GLY A 176 16.03 7.99 -6.64
N ILE A 177 15.88 9.29 -6.84
CA ILE A 177 15.81 10.29 -5.75
C ILE A 177 14.59 10.02 -4.84
N TYR A 178 13.43 9.68 -5.43
CA TYR A 178 12.22 9.36 -4.68
C TYR A 178 12.41 8.15 -3.74
N ARG A 179 13.11 7.08 -4.20
CA ARG A 179 13.39 5.88 -3.38
C ARG A 179 14.29 6.22 -2.18
N TYR A 180 15.25 7.14 -2.33
CA TYR A 180 15.98 7.66 -1.17
C TYR A 180 15.06 8.34 -0.16
N GLY A 181 14.14 9.19 -0.62
CA GLY A 181 13.16 9.85 0.23
C GLY A 181 12.27 8.86 1.02
N LEU A 182 11.90 7.72 0.44
CA LEU A 182 11.17 6.64 1.14
C LEU A 182 11.99 5.98 2.25
N ARG A 183 13.31 6.04 2.17
CA ARG A 183 14.25 5.53 3.18
C ARG A 183 14.63 6.59 4.21
N ASP A 184 13.89 7.72 4.28
CA ASP A 184 14.21 8.89 5.11
C ASP A 184 15.60 9.50 4.81
N SER A 185 16.14 9.26 3.62
CA SER A 185 17.42 9.81 3.15
C SER A 185 17.14 10.94 2.16
N TYR A 186 17.34 12.19 2.59
CA TYR A 186 17.14 13.39 1.77
C TYR A 186 18.06 14.51 2.26
N ASN A 187 18.34 15.47 1.37
CA ASN A 187 19.18 16.64 1.65
C ASN A 187 18.66 17.85 0.84
N VAL A 188 19.31 19.01 1.00
CA VAL A 188 18.94 20.25 0.31
C VAL A 188 18.98 20.09 -1.21
N GLU A 189 19.99 19.39 -1.73
CA GLU A 189 20.16 19.18 -3.18
C GLU A 189 19.02 18.37 -3.78
N SER A 190 18.62 17.29 -3.10
CA SER A 190 17.51 16.46 -3.55
C SER A 190 16.16 17.20 -3.52
N ILE A 191 15.96 18.05 -2.51
CA ILE A 191 14.78 18.93 -2.44
C ILE A 191 14.80 19.93 -3.60
N GLN A 192 15.95 20.59 -3.85
CA GLN A 192 16.09 21.56 -4.94
C GLN A 192 15.91 20.90 -6.32
N LYS A 193 16.50 19.71 -6.55
CA LYS A 193 16.37 18.98 -7.81
C LYS A 193 14.91 18.60 -8.08
N MET A 194 14.22 18.05 -7.09
CA MET A 194 12.83 17.64 -7.25
C MET A 194 11.88 18.84 -7.35
N LYS A 195 12.17 19.94 -6.65
CA LYS A 195 11.48 21.22 -6.81
C LYS A 195 11.66 21.76 -8.24
N TYR A 196 12.88 21.73 -8.78
CA TYR A 196 13.17 22.15 -10.16
C TYR A 196 12.35 21.34 -11.19
N PHE A 197 12.21 20.02 -11.01
CA PHE A 197 11.35 19.21 -11.87
C PHE A 197 9.89 19.66 -11.82
N VAL A 198 9.39 20.02 -10.65
CA VAL A 198 8.00 20.47 -10.47
C VAL A 198 7.77 21.84 -11.09
N GLU A 199 8.68 22.79 -10.89
CA GLU A 199 8.55 24.20 -11.28
C GLU A 199 8.63 24.39 -12.79
N ASN A 200 9.41 23.58 -13.47
CA ASN A 200 9.59 23.71 -14.90
C ASN A 200 8.56 22.88 -15.69
N GLN A 201 7.58 23.58 -16.25
CA GLN A 201 6.50 22.97 -17.03
C GLN A 201 6.97 22.30 -18.35
N GLY A 202 8.22 22.48 -18.76
CA GLY A 202 8.80 21.79 -19.92
C GLY A 202 9.11 20.31 -19.64
N PHE A 203 9.22 19.89 -18.37
CA PHE A 203 9.40 18.49 -18.04
C PHE A 203 8.12 17.67 -18.26
N PRO A 204 8.25 16.37 -18.61
CA PRO A 204 7.12 15.46 -18.72
C PRO A 204 6.25 15.47 -17.46
N PRO A 205 4.91 15.38 -17.58
CA PRO A 205 4.01 15.35 -16.42
C PRO A 205 4.34 14.24 -15.42
N SER A 206 4.83 13.08 -15.89
CA SER A 206 5.26 11.98 -15.04
C SER A 206 6.45 12.36 -14.15
N VAL A 207 7.46 13.02 -14.69
CA VAL A 207 8.63 13.50 -13.93
C VAL A 207 8.22 14.54 -12.89
N ARG A 208 7.35 15.48 -13.28
CA ARG A 208 6.79 16.51 -12.39
C ARG A 208 5.97 15.88 -11.27
N LEU A 209 5.18 14.84 -11.56
CA LEU A 209 4.41 14.10 -10.58
C LEU A 209 5.31 13.39 -9.55
N ILE A 210 6.39 12.73 -10.01
CA ILE A 210 7.36 12.08 -9.11
C ILE A 210 8.02 13.13 -8.21
N GLY A 211 8.40 14.27 -8.76
CA GLY A 211 8.97 15.40 -8.01
C GLY A 211 8.03 15.92 -6.93
N ALA A 212 6.77 16.20 -7.28
CA ALA A 212 5.74 16.66 -6.35
C ALA A 212 5.44 15.59 -5.27
N SER A 213 5.38 14.32 -5.68
CA SER A 213 5.17 13.19 -4.76
C SER A 213 6.32 13.06 -3.76
N TYR A 214 7.58 13.25 -4.20
CA TYR A 214 8.75 13.28 -3.34
C TYR A 214 8.64 14.36 -2.26
N LEU A 215 8.41 15.61 -2.67
CA LEU A 215 8.28 16.74 -1.75
C LEU A 215 7.16 16.52 -0.74
N SER A 216 6.05 15.93 -1.17
CA SER A 216 4.93 15.60 -0.30
C SER A 216 5.24 14.47 0.69
N LYS A 217 6.17 13.57 0.38
CA LYS A 217 6.41 12.32 1.14
C LYS A 217 7.51 12.44 2.17
N ILE A 218 8.64 13.09 1.86
CA ILE A 218 9.76 13.26 2.81
C ILE A 218 9.32 14.04 4.06
N LYS A 219 10.02 13.85 5.19
CA LYS A 219 9.64 14.48 6.48
C LYS A 219 10.07 15.94 6.62
N ALA A 220 10.60 16.56 5.55
CA ALA A 220 11.02 17.94 5.56
C ALA A 220 9.86 18.91 5.82
N LYS A 221 10.15 20.02 6.52
CA LYS A 221 9.32 21.23 6.54
C LYS A 221 9.86 22.21 5.51
N TYR A 222 9.02 23.12 5.03
CA TYR A 222 9.37 24.05 3.96
C TYR A 222 9.22 25.50 4.42
N ASP A 223 10.27 26.30 4.18
CA ASP A 223 10.27 27.73 4.47
C ASP A 223 9.29 28.53 3.58
N THR A 224 9.18 29.82 3.87
CA THR A 224 8.26 30.71 3.13
C THR A 224 8.66 30.87 1.67
N THR A 225 9.96 30.81 1.35
CA THR A 225 10.46 30.96 -0.03
C THR A 225 9.98 29.79 -0.91
N VAL A 226 10.17 28.56 -0.42
CA VAL A 226 9.72 27.35 -1.10
C VAL A 226 8.19 27.30 -1.22
N THR A 227 7.48 27.59 -0.13
CA THR A 227 6.01 27.51 -0.09
C THR A 227 5.34 28.59 -0.95
N THR A 228 5.91 29.79 -1.07
CA THR A 228 5.41 30.85 -1.96
C THR A 228 5.54 30.44 -3.42
N SER A 229 6.69 29.91 -3.83
CA SER A 229 6.90 29.40 -5.19
C SER A 229 5.91 28.27 -5.51
N LEU A 230 5.83 27.27 -4.65
CA LEU A 230 4.91 26.13 -4.84
C LEU A 230 3.43 26.54 -4.80
N SER A 231 3.06 27.59 -4.03
CA SER A 231 1.70 28.14 -4.00
C SER A 231 1.27 28.69 -5.37
N SER A 232 2.15 29.44 -6.02
CA SER A 232 1.90 29.98 -7.36
C SER A 232 1.68 28.86 -8.38
N ILE A 233 2.53 27.85 -8.35
CA ILE A 233 2.41 26.69 -9.24
C ILE A 233 1.13 25.91 -8.94
N THR A 234 0.80 25.67 -7.69
CA THR A 234 -0.41 24.92 -7.29
C THR A 234 -1.68 25.57 -7.84
N LEU A 235 -1.77 26.90 -7.83
CA LEU A 235 -2.91 27.64 -8.35
C LEU A 235 -3.07 27.59 -9.88
N SER A 236 -1.98 27.39 -10.62
CA SER A 236 -1.94 27.35 -12.08
C SER A 236 -1.85 25.92 -12.66
N GLU A 237 -1.55 24.91 -11.83
CA GLU A 237 -1.35 23.52 -12.26
C GLU A 237 -2.68 22.93 -12.78
N ARG A 238 -2.64 22.38 -14.00
CA ARG A 238 -3.82 21.77 -14.64
C ARG A 238 -4.00 20.30 -14.30
N ASN A 239 -2.89 19.58 -14.06
CA ASN A 239 -2.95 18.18 -13.71
C ASN A 239 -3.39 18.00 -12.23
N PRO A 240 -4.55 17.38 -11.95
CA PRO A 240 -5.05 17.23 -10.59
C PRO A 240 -4.14 16.36 -9.72
N GLU A 241 -3.44 15.37 -10.30
CA GLU A 241 -2.54 14.48 -9.53
C GLU A 241 -1.31 15.24 -9.02
N ILE A 242 -0.74 16.12 -9.86
CA ILE A 242 0.34 17.02 -9.43
C ILE A 242 -0.18 18.03 -8.41
N ARG A 243 -1.37 18.62 -8.63
CA ARG A 243 -2.02 19.54 -7.66
C ARG A 243 -2.22 18.87 -6.29
N MET A 244 -2.71 17.61 -6.27
CA MET A 244 -2.86 16.83 -5.03
C MET A 244 -1.54 16.72 -4.24
N ALA A 245 -0.44 16.40 -4.93
CA ALA A 245 0.86 16.26 -4.30
C ALA A 245 1.40 17.62 -3.80
N LEU A 246 1.20 18.69 -4.57
CA LEU A 246 1.60 20.05 -4.19
C LEU A 246 0.83 20.54 -2.97
N VAL A 247 -0.49 20.31 -2.90
CA VAL A 247 -1.29 20.66 -1.71
C VAL A 247 -0.78 19.94 -0.47
N LYS A 248 -0.44 18.63 -0.56
CA LYS A 248 0.18 17.88 0.54
C LYS A 248 1.52 18.50 0.95
N THR A 249 2.30 18.97 -0.02
CA THR A 249 3.59 19.63 0.24
C THR A 249 3.39 20.96 0.96
N LEU A 250 2.43 21.78 0.51
CA LEU A 250 2.09 23.03 1.18
C LEU A 250 1.67 22.82 2.64
N GLY A 251 0.95 21.74 2.96
CA GLY A 251 0.61 21.37 4.33
C GLY A 251 1.81 21.13 5.26
N LYS A 252 3.04 21.11 4.72
CA LYS A 252 4.30 21.00 5.48
C LYS A 252 5.02 22.33 5.66
N ALA A 253 4.35 23.46 5.40
CA ALA A 253 4.91 24.79 5.62
C ALA A 253 5.36 24.95 7.08
N GLU A 254 6.53 25.58 7.30
CA GLU A 254 6.99 25.97 8.65
C GLU A 254 6.01 26.95 9.30
N ASN A 255 5.46 27.87 8.50
CA ASN A 255 4.36 28.73 8.91
C ASN A 255 3.07 28.32 8.19
N PRO A 256 2.22 27.48 8.80
CA PRO A 256 1.00 26.99 8.18
C PRO A 256 0.01 28.08 7.76
N LEU A 257 -0.06 29.21 8.50
CA LEU A 257 -0.97 30.31 8.18
C LEU A 257 -0.59 31.06 6.88
N SER A 258 0.68 31.02 6.48
CA SER A 258 1.13 31.70 5.25
C SER A 258 0.51 31.12 3.99
N ILE A 259 0.17 29.82 3.99
CA ILE A 259 -0.41 29.13 2.83
C ILE A 259 -1.94 29.08 2.85
N LEU A 260 -2.59 29.49 3.94
CA LEU A 260 -4.04 29.42 4.10
C LEU A 260 -4.80 30.20 3.00
N PRO A 261 -4.41 31.44 2.62
CA PRO A 261 -5.10 32.15 1.54
C PRO A 261 -5.08 31.38 0.20
N THR A 262 -3.95 30.74 -0.11
CA THR A 262 -3.80 29.88 -1.31
C THR A 262 -4.77 28.71 -1.27
N LEU A 263 -4.82 27.98 -0.14
CA LEU A 263 -5.68 26.81 0.04
C LEU A 263 -7.17 27.18 0.00
N LEU A 264 -7.57 28.30 0.62
CA LEU A 264 -8.95 28.81 0.54
C LEU A 264 -9.36 29.21 -0.87
N SER A 265 -8.46 29.89 -1.60
CA SER A 265 -8.70 30.26 -3.00
C SER A 265 -8.85 29.02 -3.89
N LEU A 266 -7.98 28.03 -3.68
CA LEU A 266 -8.01 26.77 -4.43
C LEU A 266 -9.30 25.99 -4.13
N PHE A 267 -9.68 25.82 -2.86
CA PHE A 267 -10.88 25.07 -2.44
C PHE A 267 -12.16 25.59 -3.12
N ARG A 268 -12.30 26.92 -3.25
CA ARG A 268 -13.47 27.53 -3.87
C ARG A 268 -13.61 27.25 -5.36
N LYS A 269 -12.50 27.03 -6.06
CA LYS A 269 -12.44 26.82 -7.53
C LYS A 269 -12.29 25.36 -7.92
N GLU A 270 -11.87 24.52 -6.98
CA GLU A 270 -11.53 23.13 -7.25
C GLU A 270 -12.78 22.28 -7.51
N THR A 271 -12.69 21.46 -8.53
CA THR A 271 -13.73 20.48 -8.90
C THR A 271 -13.37 19.06 -8.55
N ASP A 272 -12.05 18.74 -8.48
CA ASP A 272 -11.58 17.41 -8.11
C ASP A 272 -11.69 17.24 -6.57
N TYR A 273 -12.54 16.31 -6.14
CA TYR A 273 -12.78 16.01 -4.73
C TYR A 273 -11.51 15.58 -3.99
N ARG A 274 -10.57 14.93 -4.68
CA ARG A 274 -9.30 14.45 -4.12
C ARG A 274 -8.39 15.61 -3.71
N VAL A 275 -8.34 16.64 -4.53
CA VAL A 275 -7.63 17.89 -4.20
C VAL A 275 -8.28 18.58 -3.01
N LYS A 276 -9.64 18.66 -2.97
CA LYS A 276 -10.37 19.23 -1.81
C LYS A 276 -10.05 18.49 -0.52
N ILE A 277 -10.03 17.15 -0.54
CA ILE A 277 -9.64 16.33 0.63
C ILE A 277 -8.22 16.66 1.08
N ASN A 278 -7.29 16.81 0.13
CA ASN A 278 -5.91 17.17 0.47
C ASN A 278 -5.82 18.59 1.07
N ILE A 279 -6.65 19.53 0.61
CA ILE A 279 -6.73 20.86 1.23
C ILE A 279 -7.21 20.75 2.68
N LEU A 280 -8.28 19.99 2.94
CA LEU A 280 -8.78 19.77 4.30
C LEU A 280 -7.72 19.12 5.19
N ASN A 281 -6.98 18.14 4.66
CA ASN A 281 -5.87 17.52 5.39
C ASN A 281 -4.69 18.48 5.63
N ALA A 282 -4.40 19.36 4.67
CA ALA A 282 -3.32 20.35 4.81
C ALA A 282 -3.60 21.42 5.87
N VAL A 283 -4.86 21.76 6.08
CA VAL A 283 -5.27 22.75 7.12
C VAL A 283 -5.46 22.13 8.51
N ASN A 284 -5.38 20.80 8.65
CA ASN A 284 -5.65 20.07 9.88
C ASN A 284 -4.81 20.53 11.10
N GLU A 285 -3.57 20.96 10.87
CA GLU A 285 -2.65 21.43 11.93
C GLU A 285 -2.74 22.95 12.19
N MET A 286 -3.65 23.66 11.50
CA MET A 286 -3.84 25.09 11.66
C MET A 286 -4.78 25.41 12.85
N PRO A 287 -4.68 26.63 13.43
CA PRO A 287 -5.61 27.05 14.47
C PRO A 287 -7.06 26.93 14.00
N TYR A 288 -7.91 26.27 14.79
CA TYR A 288 -9.27 25.93 14.43
C TYR A 288 -10.10 27.15 13.97
N ASN A 289 -10.00 28.29 14.66
CA ASN A 289 -10.74 29.51 14.31
C ASN A 289 -10.43 30.02 12.89
N SER A 290 -9.22 29.73 12.37
CA SER A 290 -8.81 30.14 11.02
C SER A 290 -9.43 29.27 9.93
N ILE A 291 -9.77 28.03 10.24
CA ILE A 291 -10.26 27.02 9.28
C ILE A 291 -11.76 26.70 9.45
N GLN A 292 -12.37 27.10 10.56
CA GLN A 292 -13.78 26.82 10.88
C GLN A 292 -14.75 27.14 9.71
N PRO A 293 -14.68 28.34 9.07
CA PRO A 293 -15.59 28.64 7.95
C PRO A 293 -15.43 27.69 6.76
N LEU A 294 -14.18 27.27 6.47
CA LEU A 294 -13.90 26.28 5.43
C LEU A 294 -14.56 24.94 5.77
N LEU A 295 -14.42 24.48 7.01
CA LEU A 295 -14.98 23.20 7.46
C LEU A 295 -16.49 23.18 7.36
N PHE A 296 -17.21 24.24 7.82
CA PHE A 296 -18.66 24.35 7.70
C PHE A 296 -19.13 24.40 6.23
N SER A 297 -18.35 25.04 5.36
CA SER A 297 -18.63 25.02 3.92
C SER A 297 -18.45 23.62 3.33
N ALA A 298 -17.38 22.93 3.72
CA ALA A 298 -17.05 21.59 3.21
C ALA A 298 -18.04 20.51 3.67
N LEU A 299 -18.71 20.66 4.83
CA LEU A 299 -19.79 19.75 5.27
C LEU A 299 -20.93 19.63 4.25
N ARG A 300 -21.16 20.67 3.43
CA ARG A 300 -22.20 20.73 2.40
C ARG A 300 -21.67 20.42 1.01
N ASP A 301 -20.43 19.91 0.89
CA ASP A 301 -19.91 19.50 -0.42
C ASP A 301 -20.75 18.34 -0.98
N ARG A 302 -20.97 18.35 -2.30
CA ARG A 302 -21.72 17.29 -2.98
C ARG A 302 -21.03 15.93 -2.90
N ASN A 303 -19.69 15.93 -2.80
CA ASN A 303 -18.93 14.70 -2.63
C ASN A 303 -18.93 14.30 -1.16
N ILE A 304 -19.42 13.08 -0.88
CA ILE A 304 -19.55 12.53 0.47
C ILE A 304 -18.22 12.45 1.22
N HIS A 305 -17.13 12.15 0.51
CA HIS A 305 -15.81 12.02 1.10
C HIS A 305 -15.25 13.37 1.58
N VAL A 306 -15.53 14.46 0.84
CA VAL A 306 -15.18 15.83 1.27
C VAL A 306 -15.97 16.21 2.53
N ALA A 307 -17.29 15.97 2.53
CA ALA A 307 -18.16 16.27 3.67
C ALA A 307 -17.76 15.45 4.91
N ASN A 308 -17.50 14.16 4.75
CA ASN A 308 -17.08 13.30 5.86
C ASN A 308 -15.69 13.69 6.40
N THR A 309 -14.74 14.07 5.51
CA THR A 309 -13.41 14.56 5.94
C THR A 309 -13.56 15.84 6.79
N ALA A 310 -14.44 16.76 6.41
CA ALA A 310 -14.71 17.95 7.21
C ALA A 310 -15.35 17.60 8.58
N ALA A 311 -16.28 16.65 8.61
CA ALA A 311 -16.90 16.17 9.85
C ALA A 311 -15.87 15.53 10.80
N ASP A 312 -14.93 14.73 10.29
CA ASP A 312 -13.84 14.16 11.09
C ASP A 312 -12.91 15.24 11.67
N LEU A 313 -12.67 16.32 10.92
CA LEU A 313 -11.88 17.45 11.42
C LEU A 313 -12.60 18.21 12.56
N PHE A 314 -13.93 18.28 12.57
CA PHE A 314 -14.66 18.79 13.73
C PHE A 314 -14.50 17.88 14.96
N VAL A 315 -14.50 16.56 14.77
CA VAL A 315 -14.19 15.63 15.87
C VAL A 315 -12.79 15.89 16.41
N LYS A 316 -11.82 16.11 15.53
CA LYS A 316 -10.41 16.25 15.92
C LYS A 316 -10.11 17.62 16.52
N ASN A 317 -10.45 18.70 15.83
CA ASN A 317 -9.99 20.06 16.08
C ASN A 317 -11.05 21.02 16.63
N GLY A 318 -12.32 20.59 16.70
CA GLY A 318 -13.43 21.43 17.18
C GLY A 318 -13.22 21.95 18.59
N THR A 319 -14.12 22.79 19.03
CA THR A 319 -14.09 23.43 20.35
C THR A 319 -15.43 23.29 21.08
N GLU A 320 -15.40 23.44 22.40
CA GLU A 320 -16.59 23.46 23.24
C GLU A 320 -17.51 24.67 22.97
N GLN A 321 -16.93 25.78 22.46
CA GLN A 321 -17.69 26.98 22.10
C GLN A 321 -18.68 26.73 20.96
N ASP A 322 -18.27 25.89 19.98
CA ASP A 322 -19.11 25.56 18.83
C ASP A 322 -19.92 24.27 18.98
N ALA A 323 -19.92 23.68 20.17
CA ALA A 323 -20.59 22.40 20.44
C ALA A 323 -22.07 22.37 20.04
N GLN A 324 -22.79 23.47 20.24
CA GLN A 324 -24.20 23.58 19.80
C GLN A 324 -24.33 23.60 18.27
N SER A 325 -23.39 24.24 17.55
CA SER A 325 -23.36 24.24 16.09
C SER A 325 -23.15 22.84 15.54
N TYR A 326 -22.31 22.02 16.18
CA TYR A 326 -22.12 20.60 15.78
C TYR A 326 -23.41 19.80 16.03
N LYS A 327 -24.11 20.05 17.15
CA LYS A 327 -25.41 19.42 17.44
C LYS A 327 -26.45 19.81 16.40
N MET A 328 -26.51 21.07 16.01
CA MET A 328 -27.41 21.53 14.94
C MET A 328 -27.08 20.85 13.62
N ALA A 329 -25.79 20.82 13.23
CA ALA A 329 -25.34 20.13 12.02
C ALA A 329 -25.68 18.64 12.01
N SER A 330 -25.60 17.95 13.17
CA SER A 330 -25.98 16.53 13.28
C SER A 330 -27.47 16.25 13.01
N SER A 331 -28.31 17.29 13.03
CA SER A 331 -29.74 17.22 12.78
C SER A 331 -30.16 17.93 11.48
N ASP A 332 -29.19 18.46 10.71
CA ASP A 332 -29.45 19.16 9.44
C ASP A 332 -29.82 18.16 8.35
N GLU A 333 -31.07 18.21 7.90
CA GLU A 333 -31.58 17.30 6.86
C GLU A 333 -30.93 17.49 5.47
N THR A 334 -30.22 18.58 5.26
CA THR A 334 -29.48 18.83 4.01
C THR A 334 -28.15 18.05 3.96
N LEU A 335 -27.66 17.57 5.09
CA LEU A 335 -26.43 16.77 5.17
C LEU A 335 -26.72 15.28 4.90
N GLN A 336 -25.73 14.63 4.29
CA GLN A 336 -25.82 13.20 4.02
C GLN A 336 -25.82 12.38 5.33
N PRO A 337 -26.48 11.20 5.37
CA PRO A 337 -26.63 10.40 6.58
C PRO A 337 -25.32 10.05 7.29
N SER A 338 -24.26 9.68 6.52
CA SER A 338 -22.94 9.38 7.09
C SER A 338 -22.31 10.62 7.75
N THR A 339 -22.39 11.78 7.09
CA THR A 339 -21.90 13.05 7.63
C THR A 339 -22.63 13.44 8.92
N LYS A 340 -23.97 13.28 8.96
CA LYS A 340 -24.75 13.51 10.19
C LYS A 340 -24.28 12.64 11.35
N ARG A 341 -24.02 11.33 11.12
CA ARG A 341 -23.51 10.44 12.17
C ARG A 341 -22.14 10.85 12.69
N LEU A 342 -21.23 11.31 11.80
CA LEU A 342 -19.93 11.85 12.22
C LEU A 342 -20.11 13.13 13.04
N MET A 343 -21.01 14.04 12.64
CA MET A 343 -21.31 15.25 13.39
C MET A 343 -21.96 14.96 14.75
N MET A 344 -22.77 13.87 14.90
CA MET A 344 -23.23 13.41 16.22
C MET A 344 -22.02 13.07 17.11
N GLY A 345 -21.00 12.39 16.56
CA GLY A 345 -19.76 12.10 17.28
C GLY A 345 -18.99 13.35 17.68
N ALA A 346 -18.91 14.36 16.80
CA ALA A 346 -18.29 15.65 17.10
C ALA A 346 -19.04 16.38 18.22
N ALA A 347 -20.37 16.48 18.12
CA ALA A 347 -21.19 17.09 19.13
C ALA A 347 -21.04 16.40 20.50
N LEU A 348 -21.07 15.07 20.53
CA LEU A 348 -20.90 14.28 21.74
C LEU A 348 -19.57 14.58 22.47
N LYS A 349 -18.49 14.78 21.71
CA LYS A 349 -17.16 15.14 22.25
C LYS A 349 -17.15 16.52 22.90
N TRP A 350 -17.76 17.51 22.25
CA TRP A 350 -17.59 18.92 22.61
C TRP A 350 -18.71 19.48 23.48
N LEU A 351 -19.87 18.80 23.65
CA LEU A 351 -20.98 19.20 24.52
C LEU A 351 -20.65 19.05 26.02
N ARG A 352 -19.42 19.26 26.43
CA ARG A 352 -18.97 19.05 27.81
C ARG A 352 -19.65 19.99 28.82
N PHE A 353 -19.84 21.25 28.45
CA PHE A 353 -20.51 22.22 29.27
C PHE A 353 -22.05 22.15 29.21
N TYR A 354 -22.60 21.23 28.41
CA TYR A 354 -24.04 21.04 28.24
C TYR A 354 -24.42 19.58 28.56
N PRO A 355 -24.29 19.16 29.85
CA PRO A 355 -24.41 17.73 30.20
C PRO A 355 -25.79 17.15 29.84
N ARG A 356 -26.90 17.90 30.03
CA ARG A 356 -28.25 17.43 29.67
C ARG A 356 -28.38 17.18 28.16
N THR A 357 -27.87 18.09 27.34
CA THR A 357 -27.88 17.95 25.86
C THR A 357 -26.99 16.81 25.42
N ARG A 358 -25.81 16.66 26.01
CA ARG A 358 -24.88 15.58 25.75
C ARG A 358 -25.49 14.23 26.08
N ASP A 359 -26.09 14.10 27.27
CA ASP A 359 -26.69 12.84 27.73
C ASP A 359 -27.91 12.46 26.88
N SER A 360 -28.73 13.45 26.47
CA SER A 360 -29.82 13.24 25.51
C SER A 360 -29.30 12.75 24.15
N LEU A 361 -28.25 13.38 23.62
CA LEU A 361 -27.61 12.94 22.35
C LEU A 361 -27.00 11.55 22.48
N ASN A 362 -26.32 11.26 23.58
CA ASN A 362 -25.73 9.96 23.86
C ASN A 362 -26.80 8.85 23.86
N ASN A 363 -27.91 9.08 24.50
CA ASN A 363 -29.04 8.15 24.54
C ASN A 363 -29.67 7.98 23.15
N ALA A 364 -29.87 9.08 22.41
CA ALA A 364 -30.35 9.00 21.02
C ALA A 364 -29.41 8.20 20.11
N MET A 365 -28.09 8.35 20.27
CA MET A 365 -27.11 7.54 19.51
C MET A 365 -27.16 6.05 19.88
N LYS A 366 -27.37 5.72 21.16
CA LYS A 366 -27.55 4.33 21.62
C LYS A 366 -28.83 3.73 21.07
N GLU A 367 -29.94 4.47 21.08
CA GLU A 367 -31.19 4.01 20.45
C GLU A 367 -31.02 3.80 18.94
N LEU A 368 -30.37 4.74 18.26
CA LEU A 368 -30.08 4.60 16.83
C LEU A 368 -29.23 3.37 16.56
N TYR A 369 -28.21 3.10 17.38
CA TYR A 369 -27.37 1.92 17.30
C TYR A 369 -28.20 0.62 17.38
N VAL A 370 -29.14 0.55 18.32
CA VAL A 370 -30.03 -0.62 18.49
C VAL A 370 -30.93 -0.80 17.27
N LYS A 371 -31.52 0.29 16.75
CA LYS A 371 -32.43 0.28 15.59
C LYS A 371 -31.73 0.02 14.25
N THR A 372 -30.43 0.31 14.16
CA THR A 372 -29.66 0.14 12.92
C THR A 372 -29.40 -1.34 12.63
N ALA A 373 -29.78 -1.80 11.45
CA ALA A 373 -29.52 -3.19 11.01
C ALA A 373 -28.14 -3.34 10.37
N ASN A 374 -27.68 -2.33 9.63
CA ASN A 374 -26.42 -2.36 8.89
C ASN A 374 -25.22 -2.38 9.85
N PRO A 375 -24.34 -3.41 9.81
CA PRO A 375 -23.23 -3.54 10.75
C PRO A 375 -22.15 -2.46 10.57
N TYR A 376 -21.99 -1.89 9.37
CA TYR A 376 -21.03 -0.81 9.12
C TYR A 376 -21.52 0.52 9.69
N GLU A 377 -22.80 0.80 9.60
CA GLU A 377 -23.40 1.95 10.26
C GLU A 377 -23.34 1.83 11.79
N LYS A 378 -23.57 0.63 12.33
CA LYS A 378 -23.32 0.33 13.76
C LYS A 378 -21.90 0.63 14.16
N ALA A 379 -20.92 0.24 13.34
CA ALA A 379 -19.51 0.51 13.58
C ALA A 379 -19.20 2.03 13.66
N VAL A 380 -19.78 2.84 12.75
CA VAL A 380 -19.65 4.30 12.80
C VAL A 380 -20.22 4.88 14.10
N LEU A 381 -21.40 4.40 14.53
CA LEU A 381 -22.03 4.85 15.78
C LEU A 381 -21.20 4.49 17.01
N LEU A 382 -20.61 3.27 17.07
CA LEU A 382 -19.72 2.87 18.18
C LEU A 382 -18.48 3.75 18.26
N ARG A 383 -17.84 4.04 17.11
CA ARG A 383 -16.69 4.97 17.06
C ARG A 383 -17.08 6.38 17.49
N GLY A 384 -18.32 6.81 17.16
CA GLY A 384 -18.90 8.08 17.64
C GLY A 384 -19.13 8.08 19.14
N LEU A 385 -19.76 7.03 19.70
CA LEU A 385 -20.02 6.85 21.13
C LEU A 385 -18.76 6.83 21.99
N ALA A 386 -17.60 6.45 21.45
CA ALA A 386 -16.31 6.53 22.11
C ALA A 386 -15.90 7.95 22.52
N ASN A 387 -16.49 9.00 21.93
CA ASN A 387 -16.23 10.38 22.30
C ASN A 387 -16.81 10.78 23.70
N PHE A 388 -17.64 9.91 24.27
CA PHE A 388 -18.06 10.00 25.68
C PHE A 388 -17.58 8.74 26.41
N GLY A 389 -16.45 8.83 27.10
CA GLY A 389 -15.72 7.68 27.67
C GLY A 389 -16.52 6.80 28.63
N TRP A 390 -17.54 7.35 29.28
CA TRP A 390 -18.45 6.58 30.15
C TRP A 390 -19.29 5.53 29.43
N ASN A 391 -19.20 5.47 28.09
CA ASN A 391 -19.75 4.37 27.30
C ASN A 391 -18.87 3.11 27.29
N HIS A 392 -17.72 3.08 27.98
CA HIS A 392 -16.74 1.99 27.92
C HIS A 392 -17.33 0.61 28.29
N GLU A 393 -18.25 0.52 29.23
CA GLU A 393 -18.88 -0.76 29.58
C GLU A 393 -19.79 -1.30 28.48
N MET A 394 -20.59 -0.44 27.85
CA MET A 394 -21.39 -0.82 26.69
C MET A 394 -20.47 -1.27 25.54
N LEU A 395 -19.41 -0.52 25.26
CA LEU A 395 -18.46 -0.86 24.19
C LEU A 395 -17.75 -2.19 24.45
N ARG A 396 -17.38 -2.49 25.73
CA ARG A 396 -16.85 -3.79 26.13
C ARG A 396 -17.86 -4.92 25.85
N ALA A 397 -19.11 -4.72 26.24
CA ALA A 397 -20.15 -5.73 26.01
C ALA A 397 -20.33 -6.00 24.50
N GLU A 398 -20.36 -4.95 23.66
CA GLU A 398 -20.48 -5.11 22.20
C GLU A 398 -19.25 -5.75 21.55
N ALA A 399 -18.04 -5.52 22.06
CA ALA A 399 -16.81 -6.13 21.59
C ALA A 399 -16.74 -7.65 21.86
N LEU A 400 -17.32 -8.09 23.00
CA LEU A 400 -17.28 -9.48 23.43
C LEU A 400 -18.52 -10.28 22.99
N LYS A 401 -19.54 -9.61 22.48
CA LYS A 401 -20.79 -10.25 22.05
C LYS A 401 -20.58 -11.02 20.74
N THR A 402 -20.61 -12.35 20.81
CA THR A 402 -20.29 -13.28 19.70
C THR A 402 -21.29 -13.20 18.56
N GLU A 403 -22.53 -12.82 18.81
CA GLU A 403 -23.59 -12.64 17.81
C GLU A 403 -23.39 -11.40 16.93
N ASN A 404 -22.55 -10.47 17.37
CA ASN A 404 -22.23 -9.30 16.57
C ASN A 404 -21.38 -9.68 15.35
N ALA A 405 -21.64 -9.02 14.22
CA ALA A 405 -20.79 -9.12 13.06
C ALA A 405 -19.34 -8.73 13.41
N PRO A 406 -18.30 -9.34 12.77
CA PRO A 406 -16.91 -9.04 13.07
C PRO A 406 -16.57 -7.54 13.05
N VAL A 407 -17.08 -6.80 12.07
CA VAL A 407 -16.85 -5.34 11.95
C VAL A 407 -17.39 -4.55 13.18
N VAL A 408 -18.46 -5.02 13.81
CA VAL A 408 -19.05 -4.40 15.02
C VAL A 408 -18.14 -4.65 16.23
N ARG A 409 -17.66 -5.89 16.39
CA ARG A 409 -16.74 -6.25 17.49
C ARG A 409 -15.41 -5.50 17.37
N THR A 410 -14.86 -5.46 16.15
CA THR A 410 -13.63 -4.72 15.85
C THR A 410 -13.81 -3.23 16.13
N ALA A 411 -14.92 -2.61 15.66
CA ALA A 411 -15.20 -1.19 15.90
C ALA A 411 -15.44 -0.86 17.40
N ALA A 412 -16.07 -1.75 18.14
CA ALA A 412 -16.23 -1.60 19.59
C ALA A 412 -14.87 -1.62 20.31
N THR A 413 -13.94 -2.49 19.85
CA THR A 413 -12.57 -2.56 20.38
C THR A 413 -11.76 -1.31 20.01
N GLU A 414 -11.88 -0.82 18.78
CA GLU A 414 -11.29 0.47 18.37
C GLU A 414 -11.81 1.64 19.21
N ALA A 415 -13.09 1.62 19.55
CA ALA A 415 -13.71 2.61 20.43
C ALA A 415 -13.12 2.57 21.85
N LEU A 416 -12.90 1.36 22.42
CA LEU A 416 -12.20 1.19 23.70
C LEU A 416 -10.74 1.67 23.62
N ALA A 417 -10.05 1.34 22.54
CA ALA A 417 -8.69 1.82 22.28
C ALA A 417 -8.60 3.34 22.22
N LYS A 418 -9.56 3.99 21.54
CA LYS A 418 -9.66 5.45 21.48
C LYS A 418 -9.86 6.08 22.88
N ILE A 419 -10.66 5.46 23.73
CA ILE A 419 -10.91 5.96 25.08
C ILE A 419 -9.63 5.85 25.94
N ILE A 420 -8.98 4.67 25.98
CA ILE A 420 -7.81 4.47 26.84
C ILE A 420 -6.59 5.27 26.40
N CYS A 421 -6.44 5.52 25.09
CA CYS A 421 -5.36 6.32 24.50
C CYS A 421 -5.71 7.82 24.39
N SER A 422 -6.85 8.27 24.94
CA SER A 422 -7.26 9.66 24.83
C SER A 422 -6.33 10.57 25.64
N PRO A 423 -5.80 11.68 25.06
CA PRO A 423 -5.09 12.70 25.85
C PRO A 423 -5.91 13.29 26.98
N ASP A 424 -7.23 13.26 26.83
CA ASP A 424 -8.19 13.78 27.82
C ASP A 424 -8.61 12.73 28.87
N PHE A 425 -8.01 11.54 28.89
CA PHE A 425 -8.45 10.42 29.71
C PHE A 425 -8.63 10.80 31.18
N TYR A 426 -7.62 11.39 31.81
CA TYR A 426 -7.69 11.79 33.22
C TYR A 426 -8.69 12.92 33.49
N ARG A 427 -8.83 13.84 32.54
CA ARG A 427 -9.85 14.90 32.63
C ARG A 427 -11.28 14.35 32.50
N MET A 428 -11.44 13.30 31.68
CA MET A 428 -12.72 12.66 31.41
C MET A 428 -13.25 11.88 32.64
N PHE A 429 -12.38 11.18 33.33
CA PHE A 429 -12.74 10.28 34.43
C PHE A 429 -12.38 10.82 35.81
N GLN A 430 -11.61 11.89 35.93
CA GLN A 430 -11.19 12.52 37.16
C GLN A 430 -10.76 11.52 38.24
N GLY A 431 -11.37 11.53 39.43
CA GLY A 431 -11.04 10.64 40.54
C GLY A 431 -11.26 9.14 40.24
N TYR A 432 -12.00 8.78 39.19
CA TYR A 432 -12.26 7.40 38.78
C TYR A 432 -11.24 6.87 37.79
N SER A 433 -10.29 7.69 37.31
CA SER A 433 -9.39 7.37 36.18
C SER A 433 -8.64 6.06 36.37
N MET A 434 -8.11 5.77 37.56
CA MET A 434 -7.35 4.54 37.80
C MET A 434 -8.24 3.29 37.77
N GLY A 435 -9.47 3.40 38.32
CA GLY A 435 -10.46 2.32 38.28
C GLY A 435 -10.84 1.98 36.84
N VAL A 436 -11.21 3.02 36.06
CA VAL A 436 -11.59 2.86 34.64
C VAL A 436 -10.41 2.33 33.81
N LYS A 437 -9.18 2.81 34.03
CA LYS A 437 -7.99 2.32 33.33
C LYS A 437 -7.77 0.82 33.57
N ASN A 438 -7.97 0.35 34.79
CA ASN A 438 -7.88 -1.09 35.13
C ASN A 438 -9.00 -1.90 34.47
N GLN A 439 -10.24 -1.37 34.43
CA GLN A 439 -11.35 -2.02 33.74
C GLN A 439 -11.10 -2.13 32.23
N LEU A 440 -10.61 -1.05 31.61
CA LEU A 440 -10.26 -1.04 30.19
C LEU A 440 -9.10 -2.01 29.89
N LYS A 441 -8.07 -2.05 30.73
CA LYS A 441 -6.98 -3.02 30.61
C LYS A 441 -7.53 -4.46 30.65
N ALA A 442 -8.36 -4.79 31.64
CA ALA A 442 -8.97 -6.12 31.74
C ALA A 442 -9.83 -6.42 30.51
N ALA A 443 -10.65 -5.47 30.05
CA ALA A 443 -11.46 -5.62 28.84
C ALA A 443 -10.61 -5.95 27.61
N LEU A 444 -9.45 -5.30 27.42
CA LEU A 444 -8.57 -5.57 26.30
C LEU A 444 -7.98 -6.99 26.35
N PHE A 445 -7.62 -7.51 27.53
CA PHE A 445 -7.18 -8.90 27.68
C PHE A 445 -8.32 -9.90 27.45
N ASP A 446 -9.54 -9.63 27.96
CA ASP A 446 -10.71 -10.46 27.68
C ASP A 446 -10.98 -10.54 26.17
N ILE A 447 -10.84 -9.42 25.43
CA ILE A 447 -11.01 -9.36 23.99
C ILE A 447 -9.91 -10.15 23.26
N ILE A 448 -8.64 -10.05 23.69
CA ILE A 448 -7.57 -10.88 23.12
C ILE A 448 -7.89 -12.36 23.31
N ASN A 449 -8.35 -12.74 24.50
CA ASN A 449 -8.70 -14.13 24.86
C ASN A 449 -9.89 -14.67 24.09
N SER A 450 -10.79 -13.82 23.60
CA SER A 450 -11.90 -14.23 22.74
C SER A 450 -11.45 -14.92 21.45
N GLY A 451 -10.22 -14.63 20.99
CA GLY A 451 -9.66 -15.15 19.75
C GLY A 451 -10.30 -14.60 18.48
N ASP A 452 -11.11 -13.54 18.58
CA ASP A 452 -11.62 -12.84 17.39
C ASP A 452 -10.47 -12.11 16.67
N ALA A 453 -10.23 -12.42 15.39
CA ALA A 453 -9.06 -11.95 14.68
C ALA A 453 -8.92 -10.41 14.68
N GLY A 454 -9.99 -9.67 14.35
CA GLY A 454 -9.95 -8.21 14.27
C GLY A 454 -9.86 -7.56 15.65
N ALA A 455 -10.79 -7.92 16.55
CA ALA A 455 -10.84 -7.38 17.90
C ALA A 455 -9.56 -7.68 18.69
N ALA A 456 -9.04 -8.94 18.61
CA ALA A 456 -7.80 -9.31 19.27
C ALA A 456 -6.57 -8.56 18.71
N THR A 457 -6.52 -8.31 17.39
CA THR A 457 -5.46 -7.48 16.78
C THR A 457 -5.46 -6.07 17.38
N VAL A 458 -6.60 -5.39 17.33
CA VAL A 458 -6.74 -4.01 17.85
C VAL A 458 -6.41 -3.95 19.35
N ALA A 459 -6.89 -4.90 20.14
CA ALA A 459 -6.64 -4.96 21.58
C ALA A 459 -5.14 -5.19 21.88
N ALA A 460 -4.49 -6.16 21.19
CA ALA A 460 -3.08 -6.47 21.37
C ALA A 460 -2.16 -5.29 20.97
N GLU A 461 -2.48 -4.59 19.89
CA GLU A 461 -1.77 -3.36 19.52
C GLU A 461 -1.97 -2.26 20.57
N THR A 462 -3.18 -2.14 21.12
CA THR A 462 -3.53 -1.08 22.09
C THR A 462 -2.77 -1.23 23.40
N ILE A 463 -2.64 -2.44 23.94
CA ILE A 463 -1.97 -2.65 25.25
C ILE A 463 -0.49 -2.29 25.25
N ILE A 464 0.13 -2.19 24.08
CA ILE A 464 1.56 -1.82 23.93
C ILE A 464 1.76 -0.37 23.45
N LYS A 465 0.68 0.38 23.17
CA LYS A 465 0.79 1.80 22.81
C LYS A 465 1.25 2.63 24.00
N PRO A 466 2.22 3.57 23.81
CA PRO A 466 2.62 4.50 24.87
C PRO A 466 1.45 5.31 25.43
N GLU A 467 0.53 5.73 24.55
CA GLU A 467 -0.62 6.56 24.88
C GLU A 467 -1.64 5.85 25.79
N ALA A 468 -1.66 4.52 25.79
CA ALA A 468 -2.49 3.76 26.73
C ALA A 468 -1.98 3.83 28.17
N GLU A 469 -0.69 4.19 28.37
CA GLU A 469 -0.03 4.33 29.67
C GLU A 469 -0.20 3.12 30.60
N LEU A 470 -0.20 1.92 30.02
CA LEU A 470 -0.31 0.70 30.80
C LEU A 470 1.05 0.26 31.32
N ASN A 471 1.12 -0.05 32.62
CA ASN A 471 2.35 -0.52 33.26
C ASN A 471 2.73 -1.92 32.76
N ARG A 472 3.78 -2.01 31.94
CA ARG A 472 4.26 -3.27 31.35
C ARG A 472 4.67 -4.32 32.37
N LEU A 473 5.29 -3.90 33.47
CA LEU A 473 5.72 -4.83 34.54
C LEU A 473 4.52 -5.58 35.13
N ARG A 474 3.37 -4.89 35.31
CA ARG A 474 2.15 -5.49 35.81
C ARG A 474 1.40 -6.34 34.76
N MET A 475 1.84 -6.32 33.48
CA MET A 475 1.26 -7.14 32.43
C MET A 475 2.05 -8.44 32.19
N LYS A 476 3.21 -8.62 32.81
CA LYS A 476 4.02 -9.85 32.65
C LYS A 476 3.29 -11.11 33.09
N GLU A 477 2.40 -11.00 34.04
CA GLU A 477 1.57 -12.11 34.54
C GLU A 477 0.62 -12.67 33.45
N GLN A 478 0.24 -11.87 32.45
CA GLN A 478 -0.63 -12.28 31.35
C GLN A 478 0.12 -12.94 30.18
N ILE A 479 1.45 -12.95 30.17
CA ILE A 479 2.23 -13.53 29.07
C ILE A 479 1.87 -15.01 28.80
N PRO A 480 1.74 -15.90 29.81
CA PRO A 480 1.33 -17.28 29.56
C PRO A 480 -0.01 -17.41 28.84
N GLU A 481 -0.97 -16.55 29.20
CA GLU A 481 -2.29 -16.51 28.60
C GLU A 481 -2.22 -16.05 27.12
N LEU A 482 -1.44 -15.02 26.82
CA LEU A 482 -1.18 -14.57 25.44
C LEU A 482 -0.56 -15.68 24.59
N TYR A 483 0.36 -16.48 25.14
CA TYR A 483 0.90 -17.65 24.43
C TYR A 483 -0.15 -18.71 24.14
N GLN A 484 -1.08 -18.95 25.06
CA GLN A 484 -2.20 -19.88 24.83
C GLN A 484 -3.10 -19.37 23.68
N VAL A 485 -3.34 -18.06 23.61
CA VAL A 485 -4.09 -17.48 22.47
C VAL A 485 -3.35 -17.72 21.16
N LEU A 486 -2.03 -17.45 21.09
CA LEU A 486 -1.23 -17.70 19.88
C LEU A 486 -1.34 -19.14 19.38
N GLN A 487 -1.41 -20.12 20.28
CA GLN A 487 -1.52 -21.55 19.93
C GLN A 487 -2.88 -21.92 19.35
N ARG A 488 -3.95 -21.19 19.71
CA ARG A 488 -5.31 -21.43 19.27
C ARG A 488 -5.66 -20.75 17.93
N LEU A 489 -4.83 -19.78 17.50
CA LEU A 489 -5.08 -19.06 16.25
C LEU A 489 -4.94 -19.96 15.03
N LYS A 490 -5.88 -19.84 14.09
CA LYS A 490 -5.88 -20.57 12.82
C LYS A 490 -4.98 -19.88 11.81
N MET A 491 -3.87 -20.53 11.48
CA MET A 491 -2.90 -19.95 10.54
C MET A 491 -3.09 -20.54 9.15
N PRO A 492 -2.90 -19.75 8.08
CA PRO A 492 -2.55 -18.33 8.04
C PRO A 492 -3.75 -17.37 8.20
N ALA A 493 -4.97 -17.87 8.32
CA ALA A 493 -6.19 -17.07 8.29
C ALA A 493 -6.26 -15.94 9.34
N GLN A 494 -5.54 -16.05 10.44
CA GLN A 494 -5.50 -15.07 11.55
C GLN A 494 -4.10 -14.50 11.75
N LEU A 495 -3.34 -14.31 10.67
CA LEU A 495 -1.94 -13.87 10.72
C LEU A 495 -1.77 -12.50 11.40
N GLU A 496 -2.68 -11.55 11.13
CA GLU A 496 -2.61 -10.22 11.74
C GLU A 496 -2.76 -10.29 13.26
N ALA A 497 -3.69 -11.11 13.77
CA ALA A 497 -3.86 -11.33 15.21
C ALA A 497 -2.62 -11.98 15.82
N TYR A 498 -2.05 -12.99 15.14
CA TYR A 498 -0.80 -13.62 15.58
C TYR A 498 0.33 -12.58 15.69
N ASP A 499 0.51 -11.75 14.67
CA ASP A 499 1.55 -10.74 14.62
C ASP A 499 1.40 -9.68 15.72
N ALA A 500 0.18 -9.20 15.95
CA ALA A 500 -0.11 -8.22 16.97
C ALA A 500 0.14 -8.78 18.38
N ILE A 501 -0.36 -9.99 18.68
CA ILE A 501 -0.17 -10.64 19.98
C ILE A 501 1.30 -10.99 20.19
N TYR A 502 2.00 -11.50 19.16
CA TYR A 502 3.43 -11.75 19.23
C TYR A 502 4.22 -10.48 19.56
N LYS A 503 3.95 -9.36 18.89
CA LYS A 503 4.57 -8.07 19.20
C LYS A 503 4.26 -7.60 20.63
N ALA A 504 3.04 -7.84 21.10
CA ALA A 504 2.65 -7.53 22.48
C ALA A 504 3.48 -8.35 23.49
N ILE A 505 3.62 -9.66 23.28
CA ILE A 505 4.45 -10.52 24.13
C ILE A 505 5.90 -10.03 24.17
N VAL A 506 6.52 -9.78 22.99
CA VAL A 506 7.89 -9.26 22.89
C VAL A 506 8.05 -7.96 23.67
N LYS A 507 7.10 -7.03 23.49
CA LYS A 507 7.15 -5.72 24.13
C LYS A 507 6.92 -5.75 25.63
N ILE A 508 6.07 -6.65 26.14
CA ILE A 508 5.77 -6.82 27.57
C ILE A 508 6.90 -7.58 28.26
N SER A 509 7.44 -8.63 27.64
CA SER A 509 8.53 -9.44 28.21
C SER A 509 9.88 -8.71 28.18
N ASP A 510 10.01 -7.69 27.33
CA ASP A 510 11.28 -6.99 27.05
C ASP A 510 12.36 -7.96 26.50
N SER A 511 11.93 -8.99 25.77
CA SER A 511 12.79 -10.06 25.27
C SER A 511 13.05 -9.92 23.77
N THR A 512 14.32 -9.96 23.38
CA THR A 512 14.76 -10.00 21.98
C THR A 512 14.96 -11.44 21.45
N THR A 513 14.84 -12.45 22.32
CA THR A 513 15.16 -13.86 22.01
C THR A 513 13.97 -14.64 21.45
N ILE A 514 12.76 -14.12 21.56
CA ILE A 514 11.55 -14.78 21.08
C ILE A 514 11.53 -14.76 19.56
N LYS A 515 11.59 -15.93 18.91
CA LYS A 515 11.55 -16.05 17.45
C LYS A 515 10.11 -16.11 16.96
N LYS A 516 9.77 -15.22 15.98
CA LYS A 516 8.51 -15.27 15.25
C LYS A 516 8.46 -16.53 14.37
N LYS A 517 7.38 -17.30 14.43
CA LYS A 517 7.14 -18.38 13.46
C LYS A 517 6.80 -17.79 12.10
N LYS A 518 7.41 -18.34 11.05
CA LYS A 518 6.98 -18.08 9.67
C LYS A 518 5.86 -19.07 9.32
N PHE A 519 4.82 -18.55 8.69
CA PHE A 519 3.71 -19.36 8.18
C PHE A 519 3.64 -19.12 6.69
N THR A 520 3.88 -20.18 5.93
CA THR A 520 3.69 -20.21 4.48
C THR A 520 2.81 -21.41 4.18
N THR A 521 1.69 -21.17 3.56
CA THR A 521 0.76 -22.21 3.13
C THR A 521 0.49 -21.98 1.65
N PRO A 522 1.48 -22.34 0.77
CA PRO A 522 1.37 -22.10 -0.65
C PRO A 522 0.22 -22.87 -1.25
N ARG A 523 -0.47 -22.25 -2.18
CA ARG A 523 -1.53 -22.88 -2.97
C ARG A 523 -0.99 -23.31 -4.33
N SER A 524 -1.48 -24.45 -4.86
CA SER A 524 -1.19 -24.84 -6.23
C SER A 524 -1.74 -23.79 -7.21
N ILE A 525 -0.91 -23.36 -8.15
CA ILE A 525 -1.29 -22.42 -9.20
C ILE A 525 -2.20 -23.14 -10.21
N ASP A 526 -3.32 -22.53 -10.56
CA ASP A 526 -4.23 -23.07 -11.58
C ASP A 526 -3.72 -22.70 -12.99
N TRP A 527 -2.85 -23.54 -13.51
CA TRP A 527 -2.28 -23.38 -14.84
C TRP A 527 -3.31 -23.54 -15.95
N ILE A 528 -4.37 -24.32 -15.74
CA ILE A 528 -5.44 -24.50 -16.73
C ILE A 528 -6.17 -23.16 -16.94
N THR A 529 -6.52 -22.50 -15.87
CA THR A 529 -7.13 -21.17 -15.94
C THR A 529 -6.18 -20.19 -16.65
N LEU A 530 -4.90 -20.10 -16.26
CA LEU A 530 -3.95 -19.16 -16.86
C LEU A 530 -3.70 -19.39 -18.34
N THR A 531 -3.57 -20.64 -18.78
CA THR A 531 -3.35 -20.98 -20.19
C THR A 531 -4.59 -20.73 -21.05
N SER A 532 -5.78 -20.83 -20.48
CA SER A 532 -7.02 -20.53 -21.20
C SER A 532 -7.31 -19.04 -21.36
N MET A 533 -6.63 -18.17 -20.61
CA MET A 533 -6.78 -16.71 -20.66
C MET A 533 -5.92 -16.09 -21.76
N THR A 534 -6.33 -14.91 -22.20
CA THR A 534 -5.53 -14.03 -23.08
C THR A 534 -5.03 -12.81 -22.29
N ASP A 535 -4.08 -12.06 -22.88
CA ASP A 535 -3.62 -10.79 -22.29
C ASP A 535 -4.70 -9.69 -22.33
N PHE A 536 -5.84 -9.98 -22.99
CA PHE A 536 -7.01 -9.11 -23.08
C PHE A 536 -8.16 -9.54 -22.16
N SER A 537 -7.97 -10.58 -21.34
CA SER A 537 -8.98 -11.02 -20.38
C SER A 537 -9.35 -9.94 -19.39
N ASN A 538 -10.64 -9.79 -19.15
CA ASN A 538 -11.20 -8.74 -18.32
C ASN A 538 -12.05 -9.35 -17.18
N ALA A 539 -12.25 -8.56 -16.11
CA ALA A 539 -13.24 -8.85 -15.08
C ALA A 539 -14.25 -7.71 -15.03
N LEU A 540 -15.53 -8.05 -14.96
CA LEU A 540 -16.61 -7.10 -14.68
C LEU A 540 -17.06 -7.30 -13.22
N ILE A 541 -16.89 -6.27 -12.41
CA ILE A 541 -17.32 -6.22 -11.02
C ILE A 541 -18.59 -5.40 -10.95
N LYS A 542 -19.71 -6.03 -10.57
CA LYS A 542 -20.95 -5.33 -10.25
C LYS A 542 -20.95 -4.94 -8.79
N THR A 543 -21.21 -3.69 -8.50
CA THR A 543 -21.26 -3.17 -7.13
C THR A 543 -22.57 -2.45 -6.86
N SER A 544 -22.90 -2.21 -5.59
CA SER A 544 -24.04 -1.40 -5.17
C SER A 544 -24.04 0.05 -5.71
N LYS A 545 -22.90 0.53 -6.27
CA LYS A 545 -22.75 1.90 -6.82
C LYS A 545 -22.65 1.90 -8.36
N GLY A 546 -22.55 0.75 -9.00
CA GLY A 546 -22.39 0.58 -10.45
C GLY A 546 -21.33 -0.45 -10.82
N ASP A 547 -20.97 -0.49 -12.08
CA ASP A 547 -20.08 -1.49 -12.66
C ASP A 547 -18.65 -0.96 -12.78
N ILE A 548 -17.66 -1.83 -12.49
CA ILE A 548 -16.23 -1.56 -12.65
C ILE A 548 -15.63 -2.64 -13.55
N LYS A 549 -14.99 -2.25 -14.65
CA LYS A 549 -14.34 -3.17 -15.59
C LYS A 549 -12.83 -3.14 -15.42
N LEU A 550 -12.22 -4.30 -15.18
CA LEU A 550 -10.79 -4.46 -14.99
C LEU A 550 -10.15 -5.17 -16.18
N ARG A 551 -8.94 -4.76 -16.58
CA ARG A 551 -7.99 -5.55 -17.35
C ARG A 551 -7.15 -6.38 -16.39
N LEU A 552 -7.11 -7.71 -16.58
CA LEU A 552 -6.25 -8.62 -15.82
C LEU A 552 -4.84 -8.65 -16.43
N LEU A 553 -3.82 -8.46 -15.60
CA LEU A 553 -2.43 -8.33 -16.04
C LEU A 553 -1.67 -9.66 -15.80
N ARG A 554 -2.09 -10.72 -16.50
CA ARG A 554 -1.55 -12.08 -16.28
C ARG A 554 -0.04 -12.20 -16.55
N GLN A 555 0.51 -11.41 -17.48
CA GLN A 555 1.94 -11.40 -17.75
C GLN A 555 2.74 -10.79 -16.59
N ASN A 556 2.09 -9.95 -15.79
CA ASN A 556 2.72 -9.23 -14.70
C ASN A 556 2.59 -9.97 -13.36
N ALA A 557 1.43 -10.57 -13.09
CA ALA A 557 1.14 -11.23 -11.82
C ALA A 557 0.26 -12.49 -12.03
N PRO A 558 0.79 -13.56 -12.66
CA PRO A 558 0.01 -14.74 -13.00
C PRO A 558 -0.58 -15.47 -11.80
N ILE A 559 0.14 -15.58 -10.67
CA ILE A 559 -0.33 -16.24 -9.45
C ILE A 559 -1.55 -15.49 -8.89
N SER A 560 -1.44 -14.17 -8.77
CA SER A 560 -2.49 -13.29 -8.25
C SER A 560 -3.71 -13.28 -9.17
N VAL A 561 -3.51 -13.24 -10.50
CA VAL A 561 -4.58 -13.31 -11.49
C VAL A 561 -5.31 -14.66 -11.43
N ALA A 562 -4.58 -15.78 -11.39
CA ALA A 562 -5.19 -17.11 -11.27
C ALA A 562 -6.02 -17.23 -9.99
N ASN A 563 -5.48 -16.76 -8.86
CA ASN A 563 -6.17 -16.76 -7.58
C ASN A 563 -7.45 -15.91 -7.63
N PHE A 564 -7.37 -14.68 -8.14
CA PHE A 564 -8.51 -13.78 -8.28
C PHE A 564 -9.60 -14.41 -9.17
N VAL A 565 -9.23 -14.97 -10.32
CA VAL A 565 -10.17 -15.61 -11.26
C VAL A 565 -10.86 -16.80 -10.63
N ASN A 566 -10.13 -17.65 -9.90
CA ASN A 566 -10.69 -18.82 -9.21
C ASN A 566 -11.69 -18.42 -8.11
N LEU A 567 -11.34 -17.39 -7.33
CA LEU A 567 -12.24 -16.85 -6.31
C LEU A 567 -13.49 -16.21 -6.95
N ALA A 568 -13.34 -15.50 -8.06
CA ALA A 568 -14.47 -14.93 -8.80
C ALA A 568 -15.39 -16.02 -9.36
N LYS A 569 -14.85 -17.04 -10.04
CA LYS A 569 -15.60 -18.15 -10.60
C LYS A 569 -16.34 -18.97 -9.52
N SER A 570 -15.78 -19.07 -8.32
CA SER A 570 -16.44 -19.74 -7.18
C SER A 570 -17.52 -18.89 -6.51
N GLY A 571 -17.74 -17.65 -6.96
CA GLY A 571 -18.67 -16.71 -6.33
C GLY A 571 -18.20 -16.17 -4.98
N PHE A 572 -16.92 -16.36 -4.62
CA PHE A 572 -16.38 -15.93 -3.31
C PHE A 572 -16.57 -14.43 -3.04
N PHE A 573 -16.46 -13.59 -4.06
CA PHE A 573 -16.60 -12.14 -3.91
C PHE A 573 -18.04 -11.67 -3.78
N ASN A 574 -19.04 -12.49 -4.12
CA ASN A 574 -20.45 -12.11 -4.06
C ASN A 574 -20.85 -11.81 -2.60
N GLY A 575 -21.44 -10.65 -2.38
CA GLY A 575 -21.81 -10.16 -1.05
C GLY A 575 -20.63 -9.67 -0.19
N LYS A 576 -19.37 -9.69 -0.69
CA LYS A 576 -18.25 -9.07 0.03
C LYS A 576 -18.38 -7.55 -0.02
N THR A 577 -17.94 -6.92 1.05
CA THR A 577 -18.05 -5.48 1.21
C THR A 577 -16.73 -4.77 0.96
N PHE A 578 -16.81 -3.54 0.54
CA PHE A 578 -15.68 -2.62 0.65
C PHE A 578 -15.54 -2.21 2.12
N HIS A 579 -14.75 -2.99 2.84
CA HIS A 579 -14.59 -2.83 4.30
C HIS A 579 -13.66 -1.67 4.69
N ARG A 580 -12.87 -1.17 3.74
CA ARG A 580 -11.96 -0.04 3.94
C ARG A 580 -11.99 0.87 2.71
N VAL A 581 -12.34 2.11 2.93
CA VAL A 581 -12.26 3.20 1.94
C VAL A 581 -11.47 4.33 2.57
N VAL A 582 -10.34 4.64 1.96
CA VAL A 582 -9.52 5.79 2.31
C VAL A 582 -9.52 6.73 1.12
N PRO A 583 -10.36 7.78 1.17
CA PRO A 583 -10.52 8.68 0.04
C PRO A 583 -9.20 9.24 -0.45
N ASN A 584 -9.04 9.35 -1.76
CA ASN A 584 -7.80 9.77 -2.41
C ASN A 584 -6.59 8.85 -2.13
N PHE A 585 -6.85 7.60 -1.77
CA PHE A 585 -5.82 6.57 -1.63
C PHE A 585 -6.28 5.25 -2.23
N VAL A 586 -7.08 4.46 -1.50
CA VAL A 586 -7.54 3.14 -1.96
C VAL A 586 -8.95 2.81 -1.48
N VAL A 587 -9.65 1.98 -2.25
CA VAL A 587 -10.84 1.23 -1.83
C VAL A 587 -10.48 -0.25 -1.77
N GLN A 588 -10.76 -0.94 -0.67
CA GLN A 588 -10.31 -2.31 -0.40
C GLN A 588 -11.47 -3.23 -0.07
N THR A 589 -11.45 -4.44 -0.66
CA THR A 589 -12.48 -5.48 -0.50
C THR A 589 -11.87 -6.88 -0.45
N GLY A 590 -12.70 -7.94 -0.52
CA GLY A 590 -12.25 -9.33 -0.56
C GLY A 590 -11.93 -9.92 0.81
N CYS A 591 -12.16 -9.21 1.92
CA CYS A 591 -12.01 -9.76 3.26
C CYS A 591 -13.12 -10.80 3.54
N PRO A 592 -12.76 -12.05 3.97
CA PRO A 592 -13.75 -13.06 4.32
C PRO A 592 -14.71 -12.61 5.43
N ARG A 593 -14.21 -11.85 6.40
CA ARG A 593 -14.90 -11.38 7.60
C ARG A 593 -15.59 -10.02 7.43
N GLY A 594 -15.17 -9.22 6.44
CA GLY A 594 -15.70 -7.88 6.19
C GLY A 594 -15.23 -6.80 7.16
N ASP A 595 -14.20 -7.05 7.97
CA ASP A 595 -13.60 -6.10 8.92
C ASP A 595 -12.14 -5.73 8.58
N GLY A 596 -11.59 -6.30 7.50
CA GLY A 596 -10.21 -6.12 7.07
C GLY A 596 -9.22 -7.08 7.71
N TYR A 597 -9.60 -7.80 8.75
CA TYR A 597 -8.76 -8.75 9.46
C TYR A 597 -9.13 -10.18 9.09
N GLY A 598 -8.12 -10.94 8.71
CA GLY A 598 -8.30 -12.34 8.36
C GLY A 598 -8.23 -12.61 6.86
N SER A 599 -7.87 -13.85 6.56
CA SER A 599 -7.57 -14.38 5.26
C SER A 599 -8.25 -15.76 5.11
N LEU A 600 -8.03 -16.43 3.99
CA LEU A 600 -8.35 -17.83 3.82
C LEU A 600 -7.27 -18.72 4.49
N ASP A 601 -7.36 -20.01 4.30
CA ASP A 601 -6.46 -21.02 4.88
C ASP A 601 -5.15 -21.20 4.11
N TYR A 602 -4.86 -20.32 3.17
CA TYR A 602 -3.63 -20.30 2.35
C TYR A 602 -3.13 -18.88 2.15
N THR A 603 -1.89 -18.76 1.65
CA THR A 603 -1.28 -17.52 1.16
C THR A 603 -0.76 -17.75 -0.25
N ILE A 604 -0.60 -16.66 -1.03
CA ILE A 604 0.09 -16.65 -2.31
C ILE A 604 1.30 -15.73 -2.26
N SER A 605 2.25 -15.99 -3.12
CA SER A 605 3.48 -15.19 -3.21
C SER A 605 3.23 -13.82 -3.81
N SER A 606 3.92 -12.82 -3.28
CA SER A 606 4.00 -11.49 -3.90
C SER A 606 4.68 -11.57 -5.27
N GLU A 607 4.16 -10.81 -6.24
CA GLU A 607 4.69 -10.73 -7.61
C GLU A 607 5.08 -9.28 -7.90
N LEU A 608 6.25 -8.90 -7.39
CA LEU A 608 6.77 -7.54 -7.49
C LEU A 608 7.53 -7.37 -8.81
N THR A 609 6.98 -6.60 -9.72
CA THR A 609 7.51 -6.33 -11.06
C THR A 609 7.90 -4.85 -11.21
N PRO A 610 8.64 -4.45 -12.24
CA PRO A 610 9.01 -3.05 -12.47
C PRO A 610 7.84 -2.18 -12.96
N MET A 611 6.64 -2.40 -12.43
CA MET A 611 5.48 -1.53 -12.62
C MET A 611 5.33 -0.55 -11.46
N HIS A 612 4.70 0.58 -11.74
CA HIS A 612 4.50 1.66 -10.78
C HIS A 612 3.02 1.99 -10.63
N TYR A 613 2.59 2.26 -9.40
CA TYR A 613 1.29 2.86 -9.09
C TYR A 613 1.29 4.36 -9.43
N ASN A 614 1.62 4.72 -10.67
CA ASN A 614 1.87 6.09 -11.12
C ASN A 614 0.60 6.83 -11.60
N THR A 615 -0.55 6.20 -11.55
CA THR A 615 -1.87 6.80 -11.81
C THR A 615 -2.94 6.08 -11.00
N GLU A 616 -4.16 6.60 -11.00
CA GLU A 616 -5.33 5.94 -10.39
C GLU A 616 -5.72 4.65 -11.10
N GLY A 617 -6.54 3.81 -10.47
CA GLY A 617 -7.17 2.63 -11.07
C GLY A 617 -6.28 1.40 -11.14
N TYR A 618 -5.07 1.38 -10.59
CA TYR A 618 -4.34 0.13 -10.40
C TYR A 618 -4.98 -0.72 -9.32
N VAL A 619 -5.03 -2.03 -9.58
CA VAL A 619 -5.56 -3.00 -8.63
C VAL A 619 -4.41 -3.81 -8.06
N GLY A 620 -4.26 -3.73 -6.74
CA GLY A 620 -3.19 -4.43 -6.03
C GLY A 620 -3.70 -5.43 -5.02
N MET A 621 -2.86 -6.45 -4.72
CA MET A 621 -3.14 -7.39 -3.65
C MET A 621 -2.83 -6.76 -2.29
N ALA A 622 -3.76 -6.87 -1.35
CA ALA A 622 -3.51 -6.50 0.04
C ALA A 622 -2.68 -7.59 0.74
N SER A 623 -1.74 -7.17 1.57
CA SER A 623 -0.85 -8.07 2.31
C SER A 623 -0.50 -7.56 3.70
N ALA A 624 -0.23 -8.47 4.62
CA ALA A 624 0.34 -8.20 5.95
C ALA A 624 1.87 -8.30 5.96
N GLY A 625 2.50 -8.24 4.79
CA GLY A 625 3.92 -8.39 4.51
C GLY A 625 4.15 -9.25 3.27
N ASN A 626 5.40 -9.37 2.81
CA ASN A 626 5.73 -10.18 1.63
C ASN A 626 5.20 -11.62 1.75
N HIS A 627 4.62 -12.14 0.67
CA HIS A 627 4.12 -13.52 0.55
C HIS A 627 2.98 -13.86 1.52
N THR A 628 2.15 -12.87 1.88
CA THR A 628 0.95 -13.06 2.71
C THR A 628 -0.33 -12.66 2.00
N GLU A 629 -0.28 -12.47 0.71
CA GLU A 629 -1.40 -12.13 -0.15
C GLU A 629 -2.41 -13.29 -0.20
N CYS A 630 -3.70 -13.01 -0.39
CA CYS A 630 -4.73 -14.04 -0.47
C CYS A 630 -5.96 -13.58 -1.25
N SER A 631 -7.04 -13.20 -0.55
CA SER A 631 -8.32 -12.83 -1.17
C SER A 631 -8.59 -11.33 -1.18
N GLN A 632 -7.90 -10.54 -0.35
CA GLN A 632 -8.12 -9.10 -0.25
C GLN A 632 -7.35 -8.36 -1.34
N TRP A 633 -8.00 -7.40 -1.98
CA TRP A 633 -7.43 -6.53 -3.00
C TRP A 633 -7.97 -5.11 -2.89
N PHE A 634 -7.24 -4.16 -3.48
CA PHE A 634 -7.61 -2.74 -3.46
C PHE A 634 -7.49 -2.11 -4.84
N ILE A 635 -8.27 -1.05 -5.07
CA ILE A 635 -8.15 -0.17 -6.26
C ILE A 635 -7.62 1.18 -5.79
N THR A 636 -6.60 1.71 -6.47
CA THR A 636 -6.05 3.04 -6.17
C THR A 636 -6.93 4.14 -6.75
N GLN A 637 -7.21 5.18 -5.96
CA GLN A 637 -7.93 6.39 -6.39
C GLN A 637 -7.01 7.53 -6.81
N SER A 638 -5.70 7.35 -6.67
CA SER A 638 -4.68 8.34 -7.04
C SER A 638 -3.33 7.66 -7.22
N PRO A 639 -2.31 8.34 -7.78
CA PRO A 639 -0.94 7.85 -7.79
C PRO A 639 -0.44 7.54 -6.39
N THR A 640 0.08 6.32 -6.19
CA THR A 640 0.51 5.81 -4.89
C THR A 640 1.91 5.19 -4.97
N LEU A 641 2.88 5.94 -5.51
CA LEU A 641 4.24 5.50 -5.83
C LEU A 641 4.99 4.82 -4.68
N HIS A 642 4.56 5.05 -3.44
CA HIS A 642 5.15 4.42 -2.26
C HIS A 642 4.73 2.95 -2.08
N LEU A 643 3.72 2.48 -2.81
CA LEU A 643 3.30 1.08 -2.79
C LEU A 643 4.15 0.19 -3.72
N ASP A 644 4.80 0.78 -4.74
CA ASP A 644 5.53 0.05 -5.78
C ASP A 644 6.44 -1.07 -5.26
N PRO A 645 7.26 -0.87 -4.22
CA PRO A 645 8.24 -1.87 -3.84
C PRO A 645 7.67 -3.04 -3.04
N ASN A 646 6.38 -3.03 -2.69
CA ASN A 646 5.83 -3.92 -1.68
C ASN A 646 4.47 -4.55 -2.00
N TYR A 647 3.78 -4.10 -3.05
CA TYR A 647 2.42 -4.59 -3.36
C TYR A 647 2.31 -5.02 -4.80
N THR A 648 1.84 -6.24 -5.03
CA THR A 648 1.60 -6.80 -6.36
C THR A 648 0.55 -6.00 -7.10
N ILE A 649 0.84 -5.62 -8.35
CA ILE A 649 -0.14 -5.06 -9.30
C ILE A 649 -0.63 -6.20 -10.19
N PHE A 650 -1.91 -6.56 -10.13
CA PHE A 650 -2.46 -7.68 -10.92
C PHE A 650 -3.55 -7.28 -11.91
N ALA A 651 -4.10 -6.06 -11.80
CA ALA A 651 -5.10 -5.56 -12.72
C ALA A 651 -5.09 -4.02 -12.83
N LYS A 652 -5.85 -3.51 -13.80
CA LYS A 652 -6.06 -2.08 -14.03
C LYS A 652 -7.53 -1.82 -14.38
N VAL A 653 -8.12 -0.78 -13.79
CA VAL A 653 -9.46 -0.31 -14.16
C VAL A 653 -9.44 0.23 -15.59
N LEU A 654 -10.33 -0.25 -16.42
CA LEU A 654 -10.60 0.24 -17.78
C LEU A 654 -11.77 1.23 -17.81
N GLU A 655 -12.83 0.91 -17.07
CA GLU A 655 -14.07 1.67 -17.01
C GLU A 655 -14.61 1.64 -15.58
N GLY A 656 -15.28 2.72 -15.13
CA GLY A 656 -15.93 2.76 -13.81
C GLY A 656 -15.09 3.41 -12.70
N MET A 657 -14.08 4.24 -13.00
CA MET A 657 -13.38 5.03 -11.97
C MET A 657 -14.32 5.98 -11.23
N ASP A 658 -15.33 6.51 -11.90
CA ASP A 658 -16.37 7.34 -11.29
C ASP A 658 -17.25 6.55 -10.29
N VAL A 659 -17.36 5.22 -10.47
CA VAL A 659 -17.99 4.30 -9.50
C VAL A 659 -17.04 4.09 -8.32
N VAL A 660 -15.76 3.82 -8.57
CA VAL A 660 -14.73 3.66 -7.53
C VAL A 660 -14.69 4.87 -6.60
N ASP A 661 -14.82 6.08 -7.16
CA ASP A 661 -14.80 7.34 -6.41
C ASP A 661 -16.06 7.61 -5.56
N LYS A 662 -17.15 6.86 -5.80
CA LYS A 662 -18.39 6.93 -5.02
C LYS A 662 -18.51 5.85 -3.95
N LEU A 663 -17.59 4.87 -3.93
CA LEU A 663 -17.65 3.77 -2.97
C LEU A 663 -17.46 4.26 -1.54
N GLU A 664 -18.28 3.73 -0.65
CA GLU A 664 -18.24 3.95 0.79
C GLU A 664 -18.00 2.64 1.54
N VAL A 665 -17.55 2.73 2.78
CA VAL A 665 -17.41 1.55 3.64
C VAL A 665 -18.78 0.89 3.84
N GLY A 666 -18.86 -0.43 3.51
CA GLY A 666 -20.09 -1.19 3.57
C GLY A 666 -20.79 -1.40 2.22
N ASP A 667 -20.36 -0.70 1.14
CA ASP A 667 -20.84 -1.00 -0.21
C ASP A 667 -20.46 -2.43 -0.61
N ILE A 668 -21.25 -3.05 -1.47
CA ILE A 668 -21.21 -4.47 -1.73
C ILE A 668 -20.70 -4.77 -3.14
N VAL A 669 -19.85 -5.77 -3.26
CA VAL A 669 -19.58 -6.48 -4.50
C VAL A 669 -20.74 -7.46 -4.73
N GLU A 670 -21.60 -7.19 -5.71
CA GLU A 670 -22.75 -8.02 -6.01
C GLU A 670 -22.33 -9.28 -6.78
N ASN A 671 -21.47 -9.12 -7.78
CA ASN A 671 -20.97 -10.23 -8.59
C ASN A 671 -19.65 -9.83 -9.28
N VAL A 672 -18.83 -10.86 -9.58
CA VAL A 672 -17.63 -10.72 -10.42
C VAL A 672 -17.69 -11.74 -11.55
N THR A 673 -17.66 -11.24 -12.79
CA THR A 673 -17.68 -12.08 -14.01
C THR A 673 -16.35 -11.93 -14.76
N ILE A 674 -15.79 -13.05 -15.23
CA ILE A 674 -14.55 -13.08 -16.02
C ILE A 674 -14.91 -13.23 -17.50
N ASN A 675 -14.39 -12.36 -18.36
CA ASN A 675 -14.65 -12.28 -19.80
C ASN A 675 -13.36 -12.42 -20.60
#